data_69e4e795fdfb42f4cf305d5ec607b49e
#
_entry.id   69e4e795fdfb42f4cf305d5ec607b49e
#
_cell.length_a   1.000
_cell.length_b   1.000
_cell.length_c   1.000
_cell.angle_alpha   90.00
_cell.angle_beta   90.00
_cell.angle_gamma   90.00
#
_symmetry.space_group_name_H-M   'P 1'
#
loop_
_entity.id
_entity.type
_entity.pdbx_description
1 polymer ?
#
loop_
_entity_poly.entity_id
_entity_poly.type
_entity_poly.pdbx_seq_one_letter_code
_entity_poly.pdbx_strand_id
1 'polypeptide(L)'
;MNQELIRKQQDLTARLNRYRHEYYNLNAPNISDAVYDRLFEELQDLERQTGIQMANSPTSAVGYPAISKLEKTNHPIPLLSLDKEKNIVEVCRFMGEHQVMFMLKLDGLTIKLTYEGGELLEAATRGDGEVGEIVTHNTRAIGGIPAHIRYEDRLVITGEAFIRPSDFEQLKASLVDNNGETYKNGRNLAAGSVRLLDAKTCMERRLMFMPFTVLEGFENLPRKSERLKELSALGFTPCKYLVTKRTLTQAEAEDGIKQLQQYARDKDIPIDGIVVTYNDEAFAKSCGRTGHHYKDGLAFKFEDDLFETKLQMIEWTPGRTGEIAPVAVFAPVEIDGCEVSRASLHNLSFIEDLELMPGNRILVSKRNLIIPHVEDNLDRGGFVLESAYPHRCPCCGEPTRIHETRGRNENGEERTIKTLFCDNAGCETRKLKQFVHFVGKKAMNIEGLSEATLEKLIGRGWIHSYLDIYRLDQHKDELVRMDGFGERFWQRLWSAIQQSRNTTFERYVIAMDIPMIGNTASGVLCQVFHGNLDEFRDAVYAGYDFRQLPDFGDTLHNNIHEWFSKEENFCIWEELQMMMIQKPVQPVAENNTQDNPFAGKTIVVTGKVEPYTRDEMNSLIASLGAIAGSSVTRKTHYLVCGEKAGSKLSKARELGIPVLEPQEFFRMAGVA
;
A
#
# COMPACT_ATOMS: atom_id res chain seq x y z
N MET A 1 -15.49 6.26 30.98
CA MET A 1 -16.59 7.00 30.35
C MET A 1 -17.09 6.34 29.06
N ASN A 2 -16.21 5.92 28.14
CA ASN A 2 -16.66 5.29 26.89
C ASN A 2 -17.30 3.89 27.06
N GLN A 3 -16.80 3.04 27.95
CA GLN A 3 -17.37 1.69 28.17
C GLN A 3 -18.77 1.68 28.75
N GLU A 4 -19.10 2.63 29.60
CA GLU A 4 -20.45 2.77 30.20
C GLU A 4 -21.49 3.20 29.14
N LEU A 5 -21.10 4.15 28.28
CA LEU A 5 -21.94 4.58 27.15
C LEU A 5 -22.16 3.44 26.15
N ILE A 6 -21.12 2.65 25.86
CA ILE A 6 -21.22 1.49 24.95
C ILE A 6 -22.15 0.43 25.56
N ARG A 7 -22.06 0.13 26.86
CA ARG A 7 -22.98 -0.81 27.52
C ARG A 7 -24.41 -0.30 27.46
N LYS A 8 -24.63 0.98 27.72
CA LYS A 8 -25.98 1.60 27.62
C LYS A 8 -26.53 1.51 26.21
N GLN A 9 -25.68 1.74 25.21
CA GLN A 9 -26.01 1.59 23.79
C GLN A 9 -26.38 0.13 23.44
N GLN A 10 -25.62 -0.86 23.94
CA GLN A 10 -25.88 -2.29 23.76
C GLN A 10 -27.25 -2.68 24.36
N ASP A 11 -27.51 -2.30 25.60
CA ASP A 11 -28.79 -2.58 26.25
C ASP A 11 -29.96 -1.97 25.46
N LEU A 12 -29.82 -0.71 25.06
CA LEU A 12 -30.88 -0.01 24.35
C LEU A 12 -31.13 -0.62 22.95
N THR A 13 -30.07 -1.03 22.25
CA THR A 13 -30.14 -1.75 20.98
C THR A 13 -30.89 -3.08 21.14
N ALA A 14 -30.55 -3.86 22.14
CA ALA A 14 -31.22 -5.15 22.42
C ALA A 14 -32.70 -4.97 22.75
N ARG A 15 -33.04 -3.96 23.57
CA ARG A 15 -34.43 -3.63 23.93
C ARG A 15 -35.26 -3.20 22.73
N LEU A 16 -34.76 -2.30 21.90
CA LEU A 16 -35.45 -1.82 20.69
C LEU A 16 -35.63 -2.93 19.65
N ASN A 17 -34.66 -3.80 19.47
CA ASN A 17 -34.80 -4.97 18.57
C ASN A 17 -35.86 -5.95 19.09
N ARG A 18 -35.94 -6.18 20.42
CA ARG A 18 -37.00 -6.99 21.02
C ARG A 18 -38.36 -6.35 20.78
N TYR A 19 -38.57 -5.06 21.05
CA TYR A 19 -39.84 -4.36 20.84
C TYR A 19 -40.25 -4.36 19.36
N ARG A 20 -39.27 -4.25 18.45
CA ARG A 20 -39.51 -4.34 17.02
C ARG A 20 -39.96 -5.74 16.61
N HIS A 21 -39.37 -6.80 17.19
CA HIS A 21 -39.78 -8.19 16.96
C HIS A 21 -41.20 -8.42 17.48
N GLU A 22 -41.52 -7.95 18.68
CA GLU A 22 -42.85 -8.04 19.29
C GLU A 22 -43.90 -7.32 18.44
N TYR A 23 -43.60 -6.13 17.91
CA TYR A 23 -44.46 -5.36 17.04
C TYR A 23 -44.72 -6.00 15.69
N TYR A 24 -43.64 -6.31 14.92
CA TYR A 24 -43.76 -6.77 13.52
C TYR A 24 -44.01 -8.27 13.38
N ASN A 25 -43.47 -9.09 14.30
CA ASN A 25 -43.54 -10.55 14.15
C ASN A 25 -44.59 -11.21 15.03
N LEU A 26 -44.84 -10.67 16.21
CA LEU A 26 -45.79 -11.24 17.16
C LEU A 26 -47.12 -10.48 17.20
N ASN A 27 -47.20 -9.31 16.58
CA ASN A 27 -48.37 -8.41 16.61
C ASN A 27 -48.91 -8.11 18.01
N ALA A 28 -48.00 -8.08 19.01
CA ALA A 28 -48.27 -7.87 20.42
C ALA A 28 -47.29 -6.86 21.05
N PRO A 29 -47.41 -5.56 20.73
CA PRO A 29 -46.49 -4.54 21.24
C PRO A 29 -46.68 -4.34 22.74
N ASN A 30 -45.59 -4.41 23.51
CA ASN A 30 -45.58 -4.18 24.96
C ASN A 30 -45.31 -2.70 25.34
N ILE A 31 -45.05 -1.83 24.36
CA ILE A 31 -44.83 -0.39 24.55
C ILE A 31 -45.59 0.40 23.49
N SER A 32 -45.91 1.67 23.79
CA SER A 32 -46.52 2.58 22.82
C SER A 32 -45.48 3.10 21.80
N ASP A 33 -45.95 3.48 20.61
CA ASP A 33 -45.08 4.06 19.56
C ASP A 33 -44.28 5.25 20.06
N ALA A 34 -44.91 6.15 20.87
CA ALA A 34 -44.22 7.31 21.46
C ALA A 34 -43.10 6.93 22.43
N VAL A 35 -43.18 5.77 23.11
CA VAL A 35 -42.11 5.26 23.98
C VAL A 35 -41.00 4.64 23.10
N TYR A 36 -41.39 3.94 22.06
CA TYR A 36 -40.42 3.38 21.09
C TYR A 36 -39.62 4.48 20.41
N ASP A 37 -40.28 5.53 19.90
CA ASP A 37 -39.62 6.64 19.21
C ASP A 37 -38.64 7.39 20.12
N ARG A 38 -39.02 7.65 21.38
CA ARG A 38 -38.10 8.27 22.36
C ARG A 38 -36.86 7.43 22.64
N LEU A 39 -37.01 6.10 22.79
CA LEU A 39 -35.90 5.19 23.01
C LEU A 39 -35.02 5.09 21.74
N PHE A 40 -35.64 5.19 20.57
CA PHE A 40 -34.94 5.19 19.30
C PHE A 40 -34.10 6.47 19.12
N GLU A 41 -34.64 7.65 19.47
CA GLU A 41 -33.90 8.91 19.49
C GLU A 41 -32.73 8.87 20.50
N GLU A 42 -32.96 8.31 21.71
CA GLU A 42 -31.91 8.12 22.72
C GLU A 42 -30.77 7.24 22.19
N LEU A 43 -31.09 6.17 21.42
CA LEU A 43 -30.08 5.33 20.77
C LEU A 43 -29.29 6.10 19.71
N GLN A 44 -29.97 6.89 18.88
CA GLN A 44 -29.28 7.73 17.87
C GLN A 44 -28.33 8.75 18.51
N ASP A 45 -28.73 9.32 19.67
CA ASP A 45 -27.90 10.24 20.42
C ASP A 45 -26.67 9.56 21.02
N LEU A 46 -26.81 8.35 21.55
CA LEU A 46 -25.69 7.54 22.03
C LEU A 46 -24.74 7.13 20.88
N GLU A 47 -25.27 6.77 19.72
CA GLU A 47 -24.48 6.48 18.55
C GLU A 47 -23.66 7.68 18.08
N ARG A 48 -24.24 8.89 18.11
CA ARG A 48 -23.54 10.14 17.83
C ARG A 48 -22.45 10.46 18.86
N GLN A 49 -22.72 10.22 20.15
CA GLN A 49 -21.75 10.49 21.23
C GLN A 49 -20.59 9.51 21.26
N THR A 50 -20.85 8.23 20.94
CA THR A 50 -19.83 7.18 20.94
C THR A 50 -19.07 7.11 19.63
N GLY A 51 -19.64 7.61 18.53
CA GLY A 51 -19.15 7.42 17.17
C GLY A 51 -19.26 5.95 16.69
N ILE A 52 -20.00 5.09 17.43
CA ILE A 52 -20.14 3.67 17.14
C ILE A 52 -21.61 3.39 16.79
N GLN A 53 -21.85 2.79 15.63
CA GLN A 53 -23.15 2.24 15.27
C GLN A 53 -23.04 0.71 15.18
N MET A 54 -23.78 0.00 16.02
CA MET A 54 -23.73 -1.47 16.04
C MET A 54 -24.39 -2.07 14.80
N ALA A 55 -23.84 -3.18 14.30
CA ALA A 55 -24.34 -3.86 13.11
C ALA A 55 -25.84 -4.31 13.24
N ASN A 56 -26.30 -4.59 14.46
CA ASN A 56 -27.67 -4.95 14.79
C ASN A 56 -28.53 -3.76 15.25
N SER A 57 -28.04 -2.52 15.19
CA SER A 57 -28.80 -1.35 15.62
C SER A 57 -30.09 -1.20 14.81
N PRO A 58 -31.24 -1.01 15.44
CA PRO A 58 -32.51 -0.73 14.75
C PRO A 58 -32.46 0.61 14.01
N THR A 59 -31.58 1.55 14.37
CA THR A 59 -31.39 2.81 13.68
C THR A 59 -30.79 2.63 12.29
N SER A 60 -30.16 1.48 12.02
CA SER A 60 -29.58 1.12 10.71
C SER A 60 -30.60 0.46 9.74
N ALA A 61 -31.85 0.31 10.12
CA ALA A 61 -32.78 -0.60 9.45
C ALA A 61 -33.72 0.00 8.40
N VAL A 62 -33.76 1.33 8.19
CA VAL A 62 -34.44 1.95 7.02
C VAL A 62 -33.83 3.34 6.80
N GLY A 63 -33.02 3.48 5.76
CA GLY A 63 -32.51 4.76 5.30
C GLY A 63 -31.29 5.27 6.06
N TYR A 64 -30.10 4.71 5.73
CA TYR A 64 -28.84 5.34 6.10
C TYR A 64 -28.78 6.76 5.53
N PRO A 65 -28.36 7.77 6.30
CA PRO A 65 -27.82 8.96 5.69
C PRO A 65 -26.62 8.52 4.85
N ALA A 66 -26.58 8.89 3.58
CA ALA A 66 -25.48 8.56 2.69
C ALA A 66 -24.17 9.02 3.33
N ILE A 67 -23.29 8.07 3.65
CA ILE A 67 -21.96 8.38 4.16
C ILE A 67 -21.22 9.08 3.03
N SER A 68 -20.74 10.28 3.24
CA SER A 68 -20.07 11.06 2.21
C SER A 68 -18.62 10.64 2.00
N LYS A 69 -18.00 9.92 2.97
CA LYS A 69 -16.61 9.45 2.95
C LYS A 69 -16.41 8.34 3.97
N LEU A 70 -15.59 7.34 3.63
CA LEU A 70 -15.16 6.31 4.58
C LEU A 70 -14.16 6.90 5.59
N GLU A 71 -14.41 6.68 6.86
CA GLU A 71 -13.47 7.03 7.93
C GLU A 71 -12.31 6.04 7.97
N LYS A 72 -11.17 6.49 8.48
CA LYS A 72 -9.98 5.66 8.63
C LYS A 72 -9.78 5.23 10.08
N THR A 73 -9.29 4.01 10.26
CA THR A 73 -8.92 3.46 11.57
C THR A 73 -7.52 2.85 11.53
N ASN A 74 -6.81 2.93 12.65
CA ASN A 74 -5.50 2.30 12.78
C ASN A 74 -5.66 0.84 13.22
N HIS A 75 -4.77 -0.03 12.73
CA HIS A 75 -4.67 -1.41 13.17
C HIS A 75 -3.64 -1.53 14.31
N PRO A 76 -4.06 -1.79 15.58
CA PRO A 76 -3.11 -1.99 16.69
C PRO A 76 -2.14 -3.14 16.43
N ILE A 77 -2.61 -4.20 15.75
CA ILE A 77 -1.81 -5.28 15.21
C ILE A 77 -1.77 -5.09 13.70
N PRO A 78 -0.61 -4.82 13.11
CA PRO A 78 -0.50 -4.59 11.67
C PRO A 78 -0.97 -5.81 10.86
N LEU A 79 -1.71 -5.55 9.79
CA LEU A 79 -2.22 -6.57 8.86
C LEU A 79 -1.23 -6.75 7.70
N LEU A 80 -0.08 -7.38 7.97
CA LEU A 80 1.00 -7.54 7.00
C LEU A 80 0.69 -8.62 5.95
N SER A 81 1.46 -8.60 4.87
CA SER A 81 1.46 -9.64 3.85
C SER A 81 2.23 -10.88 4.31
N LEU A 82 2.20 -11.94 3.51
CA LEU A 82 3.05 -13.12 3.64
C LEU A 82 4.10 -13.10 2.54
N ASP A 83 5.25 -13.72 2.81
CA ASP A 83 6.25 -13.97 1.78
C ASP A 83 5.70 -14.96 0.75
N LYS A 84 6.18 -14.88 -0.49
CA LYS A 84 5.63 -15.65 -1.61
C LYS A 84 6.63 -16.70 -2.05
N GLU A 85 6.14 -17.91 -2.27
CA GLU A 85 6.91 -19.05 -2.73
C GLU A 85 6.16 -19.81 -3.82
N LYS A 86 6.85 -20.27 -4.85
CA LYS A 86 6.32 -21.14 -5.91
C LYS A 86 6.92 -22.54 -5.87
N ASN A 87 8.07 -22.70 -5.21
CA ASN A 87 8.78 -23.96 -5.13
C ASN A 87 8.32 -24.78 -3.92
N ILE A 88 7.77 -25.96 -4.16
CA ILE A 88 7.31 -26.86 -3.09
C ILE A 88 8.46 -27.33 -2.18
N VAL A 89 9.69 -27.40 -2.68
CA VAL A 89 10.87 -27.77 -1.88
C VAL A 89 11.13 -26.70 -0.81
N GLU A 90 10.97 -25.42 -1.15
CA GLU A 90 11.11 -24.33 -0.20
C GLU A 90 9.98 -24.30 0.82
N VAL A 91 8.76 -24.70 0.42
CA VAL A 91 7.65 -24.91 1.36
C VAL A 91 8.02 -26.01 2.38
N CYS A 92 8.55 -27.14 1.93
CA CYS A 92 9.00 -28.22 2.82
C CYS A 92 10.16 -27.76 3.73
N ARG A 93 11.08 -26.93 3.21
CA ARG A 93 12.18 -26.34 4.00
C ARG A 93 11.65 -25.39 5.07
N PHE A 94 10.68 -24.54 4.73
CA PHE A 94 10.02 -23.64 5.68
C PHE A 94 9.36 -24.43 6.82
N MET A 95 8.67 -25.53 6.51
CA MET A 95 8.02 -26.37 7.51
C MET A 95 9.00 -26.93 8.54
N GLY A 96 10.17 -27.39 8.08
CA GLY A 96 11.13 -28.10 8.94
C GLY A 96 10.50 -29.27 9.69
N GLU A 97 10.66 -29.29 11.01
CA GLU A 97 10.07 -30.30 11.90
C GLU A 97 8.80 -29.80 12.62
N HIS A 98 8.24 -28.67 12.19
CA HIS A 98 7.07 -28.07 12.80
C HIS A 98 5.77 -28.52 12.14
N GLN A 99 4.71 -28.65 12.96
CA GLN A 99 3.38 -28.83 12.43
C GLN A 99 2.89 -27.50 11.80
N VAL A 100 2.52 -27.55 10.54
CA VAL A 100 1.94 -26.41 9.83
C VAL A 100 0.48 -26.65 9.45
N MET A 101 -0.17 -25.58 9.09
CA MET A 101 -1.51 -25.56 8.57
C MET A 101 -1.45 -25.08 7.11
N PHE A 102 -1.97 -25.89 6.20
CA PHE A 102 -2.24 -25.49 4.81
C PHE A 102 -3.66 -24.95 4.77
N MET A 103 -3.85 -23.76 4.25
CA MET A 103 -5.14 -23.07 4.21
C MET A 103 -5.35 -22.42 2.85
N LEU A 104 -6.59 -22.36 2.35
CA LEU A 104 -6.90 -21.66 1.12
C LEU A 104 -6.41 -20.20 1.19
N LYS A 105 -5.72 -19.76 0.18
CA LYS A 105 -5.44 -18.35 -0.01
C LYS A 105 -6.56 -17.74 -0.84
N LEU A 106 -7.54 -17.17 -0.15
CA LEU A 106 -8.71 -16.56 -0.75
C LEU A 106 -8.31 -15.34 -1.59
N ASP A 107 -8.99 -15.15 -2.71
CA ASP A 107 -8.80 -14.00 -3.58
C ASP A 107 -9.96 -12.99 -3.44
N GLY A 108 -9.72 -11.94 -2.68
CA GLY A 108 -10.73 -10.93 -2.34
C GLY A 108 -10.13 -9.69 -1.71
N LEU A 109 -10.80 -9.15 -0.70
CA LEU A 109 -10.36 -8.03 0.13
C LEU A 109 -10.34 -8.42 1.59
N THR A 110 -9.20 -8.26 2.25
CA THR A 110 -9.06 -8.54 3.69
C THR A 110 -9.85 -7.54 4.53
N ILE A 111 -10.68 -8.04 5.44
CA ILE A 111 -11.43 -7.28 6.44
C ILE A 111 -11.04 -7.77 7.84
N LYS A 112 -10.81 -6.81 8.73
CA LYS A 112 -10.69 -7.02 10.18
C LYS A 112 -12.07 -6.79 10.82
N LEU A 113 -12.52 -7.71 11.66
CA LEU A 113 -13.72 -7.58 12.47
C LEU A 113 -13.35 -7.52 13.95
N THR A 114 -13.95 -6.61 14.68
CA THR A 114 -13.77 -6.45 16.13
C THR A 114 -15.11 -6.61 16.83
N TYR A 115 -15.19 -7.60 17.71
CA TYR A 115 -16.35 -7.85 18.57
C TYR A 115 -16.00 -7.54 20.03
N GLU A 116 -16.97 -7.09 20.80
CA GLU A 116 -16.88 -6.88 22.24
C GLU A 116 -18.28 -7.01 22.86
N GLY A 117 -18.40 -7.75 23.95
CA GLY A 117 -19.70 -8.06 24.55
C GLY A 117 -20.64 -8.83 23.61
N GLY A 118 -20.09 -9.63 22.71
CA GLY A 118 -20.83 -10.37 21.69
C GLY A 118 -21.30 -9.55 20.48
N GLU A 119 -21.13 -8.24 20.47
CA GLU A 119 -21.58 -7.35 19.39
C GLU A 119 -20.44 -6.95 18.46
N LEU A 120 -20.74 -6.87 17.16
CA LEU A 120 -19.78 -6.36 16.16
C LEU A 120 -19.66 -4.84 16.29
N LEU A 121 -18.50 -4.37 16.77
CA LEU A 121 -18.23 -2.94 16.95
C LEU A 121 -17.66 -2.29 15.69
N GLU A 122 -16.68 -2.94 15.07
CA GLU A 122 -15.96 -2.37 13.94
C GLU A 122 -15.63 -3.44 12.88
N ALA A 123 -15.83 -3.09 11.63
CA ALA A 123 -15.25 -3.76 10.50
C ALA A 123 -14.38 -2.76 9.72
N ALA A 124 -13.13 -3.14 9.41
CA ALA A 124 -12.21 -2.27 8.71
C ALA A 124 -11.43 -3.03 7.64
N THR A 125 -11.16 -2.40 6.50
CA THR A 125 -10.30 -2.96 5.46
C THR A 125 -8.85 -3.01 5.93
N ARG A 126 -8.03 -3.88 5.31
CA ARG A 126 -6.59 -3.93 5.62
C ARG A 126 -5.88 -2.62 5.34
N GLY A 127 -6.28 -1.88 4.27
CA GLY A 127 -5.55 -0.70 3.82
C GLY A 127 -4.09 -1.01 3.48
N ASP A 128 -3.17 -0.18 3.98
CA ASP A 128 -1.73 -0.37 3.85
C ASP A 128 -1.13 -1.36 4.89
N GLY A 129 -1.97 -1.91 5.74
CA GLY A 129 -1.61 -2.80 6.84
C GLY A 129 -1.54 -2.12 8.20
N GLU A 130 -1.33 -0.81 8.26
CA GLU A 130 -1.35 0.00 9.49
C GLU A 130 -2.64 0.79 9.62
N VAL A 131 -3.19 1.29 8.50
CA VAL A 131 -4.40 2.11 8.43
C VAL A 131 -5.38 1.52 7.43
N GLY A 132 -6.61 1.25 7.87
CA GLY A 132 -7.71 0.77 7.03
C GLY A 132 -8.89 1.74 7.00
N GLU A 133 -9.89 1.44 6.17
CA GLU A 133 -11.14 2.19 6.07
C GLU A 133 -12.26 1.45 6.81
N ILE A 134 -13.06 2.19 7.58
CA ILE A 134 -14.19 1.63 8.34
C ILE A 134 -15.32 1.29 7.36
N VAL A 135 -15.74 0.02 7.37
CA VAL A 135 -16.78 -0.53 6.49
C VAL A 135 -17.88 -1.25 7.26
N THR A 136 -18.03 -0.94 8.54
CA THR A 136 -19.00 -1.59 9.46
C THR A 136 -20.42 -1.55 8.92
N HIS A 137 -20.82 -0.46 8.26
CA HIS A 137 -22.14 -0.30 7.65
C HIS A 137 -22.47 -1.36 6.58
N ASN A 138 -21.46 -1.92 5.91
CA ASN A 138 -21.63 -2.94 4.87
C ASN A 138 -21.62 -4.38 5.41
N THR A 139 -21.33 -4.61 6.69
CA THR A 139 -21.19 -5.99 7.24
C THR A 139 -22.45 -6.83 7.13
N ARG A 140 -23.64 -6.22 7.21
CA ARG A 140 -24.92 -6.93 6.99
C ARG A 140 -25.18 -7.32 5.55
N ALA A 141 -24.54 -6.66 4.62
CA ALA A 141 -24.62 -6.96 3.19
C ALA A 141 -23.64 -8.08 2.78
N ILE A 142 -22.72 -8.46 3.67
CA ILE A 142 -21.70 -9.48 3.44
C ILE A 142 -22.11 -10.77 4.15
N GLY A 143 -22.35 -11.83 3.38
CA GLY A 143 -22.69 -13.13 3.93
C GLY A 143 -21.55 -13.73 4.78
N GLY A 144 -21.88 -14.40 5.88
CA GLY A 144 -20.91 -15.06 6.76
C GLY A 144 -20.33 -14.18 7.87
N ILE A 145 -20.85 -12.95 8.08
CA ILE A 145 -20.52 -12.09 9.21
C ILE A 145 -21.69 -12.07 10.19
N PRO A 146 -21.63 -12.78 11.34
CA PRO A 146 -22.65 -12.67 12.39
C PRO A 146 -22.65 -11.26 12.99
N ALA A 147 -23.82 -10.65 13.15
CA ALA A 147 -23.96 -9.36 13.84
C ALA A 147 -23.77 -9.51 15.36
N HIS A 148 -24.10 -10.69 15.91
CA HIS A 148 -23.94 -11.05 17.31
C HIS A 148 -23.35 -12.45 17.45
N ILE A 149 -22.44 -12.64 18.42
CA ILE A 149 -21.80 -13.91 18.77
C ILE A 149 -21.93 -14.18 20.26
N ARG A 150 -21.77 -15.44 20.67
CA ARG A 150 -21.88 -15.83 22.09
C ARG A 150 -20.61 -15.61 22.93
N TYR A 151 -19.56 -15.06 22.33
CA TYR A 151 -18.29 -14.78 23.00
C TYR A 151 -18.30 -13.34 23.49
N GLU A 152 -18.28 -13.14 24.81
CA GLU A 152 -18.46 -11.81 25.43
C GLU A 152 -17.16 -11.02 25.57
N ASP A 153 -16.01 -11.71 25.65
CA ASP A 153 -14.71 -11.04 25.66
C ASP A 153 -14.39 -10.40 24.30
N ARG A 154 -13.35 -9.58 24.27
CA ARG A 154 -12.90 -8.97 23.04
C ARG A 154 -12.36 -10.01 22.06
N LEU A 155 -12.90 -10.00 20.84
CA LEU A 155 -12.48 -10.89 19.75
C LEU A 155 -12.13 -10.05 18.51
N VAL A 156 -10.90 -10.17 18.03
CA VAL A 156 -10.44 -9.54 16.80
C VAL A 156 -10.03 -10.62 15.80
N ILE A 157 -10.71 -10.64 14.66
CA ILE A 157 -10.45 -11.62 13.60
C ILE A 157 -10.18 -10.93 12.28
N THR A 158 -9.42 -11.60 11.43
CA THR A 158 -9.28 -11.21 10.02
C THR A 158 -9.78 -12.31 9.12
N GLY A 159 -10.35 -11.92 8.01
CA GLY A 159 -10.86 -12.80 6.98
C GLY A 159 -10.87 -12.10 5.63
N GLU A 160 -11.28 -12.83 4.62
CA GLU A 160 -11.38 -12.32 3.26
C GLU A 160 -12.84 -12.18 2.85
N ALA A 161 -13.19 -10.99 2.35
CA ALA A 161 -14.44 -10.79 1.65
C ALA A 161 -14.22 -11.03 0.16
N PHE A 162 -15.01 -11.90 -0.42
CA PHE A 162 -14.88 -12.32 -1.82
C PHE A 162 -16.24 -12.49 -2.50
N ILE A 163 -16.24 -12.61 -3.81
CA ILE A 163 -17.40 -12.95 -4.63
C ILE A 163 -17.10 -14.31 -5.26
N ARG A 164 -18.10 -15.21 -5.26
CA ARG A 164 -17.93 -16.51 -5.90
C ARG A 164 -17.73 -16.35 -7.40
N PRO A 165 -16.87 -17.14 -8.04
CA PRO A 165 -16.67 -17.09 -9.49
C PRO A 165 -17.99 -17.14 -10.29
N SER A 166 -18.92 -18.04 -9.94
CA SER A 166 -20.22 -18.14 -10.59
C SER A 166 -21.11 -16.90 -10.42
N ASP A 167 -21.07 -16.24 -9.25
CA ASP A 167 -21.79 -14.99 -9.01
C ASP A 167 -21.14 -13.83 -9.77
N PHE A 168 -19.81 -13.79 -9.84
CA PHE A 168 -19.09 -12.78 -10.62
C PHE A 168 -19.47 -12.85 -12.11
N GLU A 169 -19.50 -14.04 -12.70
CA GLU A 169 -19.90 -14.21 -14.11
C GLU A 169 -21.31 -13.69 -14.39
N GLN A 170 -22.24 -13.85 -13.44
CA GLN A 170 -23.61 -13.32 -13.57
C GLN A 170 -23.67 -11.79 -13.44
N LEU A 171 -22.82 -11.21 -12.57
CA LEU A 171 -22.86 -9.80 -12.21
C LEU A 171 -22.06 -8.91 -13.17
N LYS A 172 -20.95 -9.41 -13.74
CA LYS A 172 -19.99 -8.62 -14.52
C LYS A 172 -20.62 -7.86 -15.69
N ALA A 173 -21.63 -8.44 -16.34
CA ALA A 173 -22.28 -7.84 -17.51
C ALA A 173 -23.15 -6.61 -17.17
N SER A 174 -23.60 -6.49 -15.91
CA SER A 174 -24.54 -5.45 -15.47
C SER A 174 -23.86 -4.36 -14.61
N LEU A 175 -22.57 -4.53 -14.28
CA LEU A 175 -21.89 -3.67 -13.31
C LEU A 175 -20.71 -2.97 -13.96
N VAL A 176 -20.60 -1.67 -13.67
CA VAL A 176 -19.45 -0.85 -14.06
C VAL A 176 -18.77 -0.28 -12.81
N ASP A 177 -17.48 -0.02 -12.92
CA ASP A 177 -16.70 0.65 -11.90
C ASP A 177 -16.94 2.18 -11.89
N ASN A 178 -16.21 2.92 -11.04
CA ASN A 178 -16.33 4.37 -10.94
C ASN A 178 -15.88 5.12 -12.21
N ASN A 179 -15.22 4.45 -13.15
CA ASN A 179 -14.78 5.00 -14.43
C ASN A 179 -15.76 4.65 -15.58
N GLY A 180 -16.81 3.88 -15.27
CA GLY A 180 -17.77 3.38 -16.27
C GLY A 180 -17.28 2.13 -17.01
N GLU A 181 -16.19 1.48 -16.57
CA GLU A 181 -15.68 0.25 -17.14
C GLU A 181 -16.26 -0.98 -16.41
N THR A 182 -16.45 -2.08 -17.13
CA THR A 182 -16.87 -3.35 -16.53
C THR A 182 -15.78 -3.92 -15.60
N TYR A 183 -16.19 -4.51 -14.47
CA TYR A 183 -15.26 -5.18 -13.58
C TYR A 183 -14.59 -6.37 -14.25
N LYS A 184 -13.25 -6.43 -14.18
CA LYS A 184 -12.43 -7.41 -14.90
C LYS A 184 -12.23 -8.71 -14.12
N ASN A 185 -12.35 -8.69 -12.79
CA ASN A 185 -12.24 -9.88 -11.95
C ASN A 185 -13.06 -9.73 -10.66
N GLY A 186 -13.33 -10.86 -9.99
CA GLY A 186 -14.13 -10.91 -8.76
C GLY A 186 -13.47 -10.18 -7.60
N ARG A 187 -12.14 -10.15 -7.52
CA ARG A 187 -11.39 -9.42 -6.49
C ARG A 187 -11.62 -7.91 -6.56
N ASN A 188 -11.54 -7.32 -7.76
CA ASN A 188 -11.77 -5.89 -7.95
C ASN A 188 -13.23 -5.53 -7.65
N LEU A 189 -14.18 -6.38 -8.05
CA LEU A 189 -15.58 -6.19 -7.71
C LEU A 189 -15.80 -6.29 -6.19
N ALA A 190 -15.18 -7.26 -5.50
CA ALA A 190 -15.25 -7.39 -4.04
C ALA A 190 -14.68 -6.16 -3.33
N ALA A 191 -13.47 -5.72 -3.73
CA ALA A 191 -12.82 -4.56 -3.14
C ALA A 191 -13.61 -3.27 -3.34
N GLY A 192 -14.18 -3.04 -4.52
CA GLY A 192 -15.06 -1.92 -4.79
C GLY A 192 -16.36 -1.99 -4.00
N SER A 193 -16.95 -3.19 -3.89
CA SER A 193 -18.24 -3.40 -3.23
C SER A 193 -18.20 -3.24 -1.72
N VAL A 194 -17.16 -3.74 -1.06
CA VAL A 194 -16.94 -3.56 0.39
C VAL A 194 -16.84 -2.08 0.78
N ARG A 195 -16.34 -1.25 -0.11
CA ARG A 195 -16.11 0.19 0.09
C ARG A 195 -17.26 1.08 -0.37
N LEU A 196 -18.37 0.50 -0.85
CA LEU A 196 -19.56 1.25 -1.20
C LEU A 196 -20.11 2.00 0.01
N LEU A 197 -20.55 3.22 -0.21
CA LEU A 197 -21.16 4.06 0.83
C LEU A 197 -22.62 3.65 1.12
N ASP A 198 -23.26 2.95 0.20
CA ASP A 198 -24.62 2.44 0.30
C ASP A 198 -24.63 0.91 0.49
N ALA A 199 -25.05 0.46 1.67
CA ALA A 199 -25.13 -0.95 2.03
C ALA A 199 -26.14 -1.75 1.18
N LYS A 200 -27.20 -1.10 0.66
CA LYS A 200 -28.18 -1.76 -0.20
C LYS A 200 -27.53 -2.16 -1.52
N THR A 201 -26.81 -1.26 -2.13
CA THR A 201 -26.02 -1.55 -3.35
C THR A 201 -24.96 -2.62 -3.08
N CYS A 202 -24.32 -2.61 -1.89
CA CYS A 202 -23.37 -3.66 -1.49
C CYS A 202 -24.04 -5.04 -1.42
N MET A 203 -25.27 -5.14 -0.92
CA MET A 203 -26.02 -6.40 -0.82
C MET A 203 -26.25 -7.07 -2.18
N GLU A 204 -26.48 -6.29 -3.23
CA GLU A 204 -26.69 -6.79 -4.60
C GLU A 204 -25.44 -7.47 -5.18
N ARG A 205 -24.26 -7.25 -4.58
CA ARG A 205 -22.96 -7.79 -5.02
C ARG A 205 -22.66 -9.20 -4.52
N ARG A 206 -23.49 -9.78 -3.65
CA ARG A 206 -23.41 -11.16 -3.13
C ARG A 206 -22.05 -11.50 -2.50
N LEU A 207 -21.49 -10.57 -1.74
CA LEU A 207 -20.23 -10.77 -1.03
C LEU A 207 -20.34 -11.87 0.02
N MET A 208 -19.30 -12.67 0.16
CA MET A 208 -19.12 -13.67 1.21
C MET A 208 -17.86 -13.36 2.02
N PHE A 209 -17.85 -13.70 3.30
CA PHE A 209 -16.71 -13.54 4.18
C PHE A 209 -16.30 -14.87 4.80
N MET A 210 -15.01 -15.17 4.79
CA MET A 210 -14.42 -16.31 5.50
C MET A 210 -13.26 -15.85 6.37
N PRO A 211 -13.33 -16.02 7.72
CA PRO A 211 -12.20 -15.75 8.60
C PRO A 211 -11.08 -16.75 8.41
N PHE A 212 -9.83 -16.26 8.50
CA PHE A 212 -8.63 -17.08 8.38
C PHE A 212 -7.64 -16.90 9.53
N THR A 213 -7.79 -15.87 10.38
CA THR A 213 -6.91 -15.66 11.55
C THR A 213 -7.65 -14.99 12.69
N VAL A 214 -7.35 -15.42 13.91
CA VAL A 214 -7.74 -14.76 15.16
C VAL A 214 -6.54 -13.97 15.65
N LEU A 215 -6.67 -12.64 15.72
CA LEU A 215 -5.61 -11.73 16.18
C LEU A 215 -5.65 -11.55 17.69
N GLU A 216 -6.84 -11.50 18.30
CA GLU A 216 -7.08 -11.32 19.72
C GLU A 216 -8.29 -12.18 20.14
N GLY A 217 -8.24 -12.80 21.28
CA GLY A 217 -9.23 -13.75 21.79
C GLY A 217 -8.75 -15.20 21.75
N PHE A 218 -9.44 -16.06 22.52
CA PHE A 218 -9.12 -17.48 22.68
C PHE A 218 -7.68 -17.74 23.14
N GLU A 219 -7.17 -16.94 24.08
CA GLU A 219 -5.78 -17.02 24.57
C GLU A 219 -5.46 -18.38 25.23
N ASN A 220 -6.49 -19.10 25.72
CA ASN A 220 -6.41 -20.45 26.27
C ASN A 220 -6.18 -21.54 25.20
N LEU A 221 -6.34 -21.21 23.91
CA LEU A 221 -6.14 -22.16 22.80
C LEU A 221 -4.75 -21.95 22.15
N PRO A 222 -3.84 -22.92 22.28
CA PRO A 222 -2.46 -22.78 21.85
C PRO A 222 -2.27 -22.95 20.33
N ARG A 223 -3.29 -23.44 19.59
CA ARG A 223 -3.17 -23.76 18.17
C ARG A 223 -4.10 -22.89 17.32
N LYS A 224 -3.59 -22.39 16.20
CA LYS A 224 -4.38 -21.61 15.22
C LYS A 224 -5.60 -22.41 14.73
N SER A 225 -5.44 -23.70 14.45
CA SER A 225 -6.51 -24.58 14.01
C SER A 225 -7.63 -24.74 15.05
N GLU A 226 -7.31 -24.74 16.35
CA GLU A 226 -8.29 -24.78 17.43
C GLU A 226 -9.10 -23.47 17.50
N ARG A 227 -8.42 -22.32 17.39
CA ARG A 227 -9.06 -21.00 17.35
C ARG A 227 -10.02 -20.85 16.16
N LEU A 228 -9.61 -21.31 14.96
CA LEU A 228 -10.50 -21.31 13.79
C LEU A 228 -11.70 -22.25 13.98
N LYS A 229 -11.52 -23.38 14.66
CA LYS A 229 -12.63 -24.28 14.99
C LYS A 229 -13.65 -23.62 15.92
N GLU A 230 -13.21 -22.85 16.92
CA GLU A 230 -14.11 -22.09 17.80
C GLU A 230 -14.90 -21.03 17.04
N LEU A 231 -14.33 -20.40 16.04
CA LEU A 231 -15.09 -19.48 15.18
C LEU A 231 -16.30 -20.15 14.52
N SER A 232 -16.19 -21.45 14.18
CA SER A 232 -17.34 -22.18 13.63
C SER A 232 -18.48 -22.32 14.65
N ALA A 233 -18.17 -22.50 15.93
CA ALA A 233 -19.15 -22.57 17.00
C ALA A 233 -19.84 -21.20 17.24
N LEU A 234 -19.20 -20.11 16.85
CA LEU A 234 -19.75 -18.74 16.92
C LEU A 234 -20.57 -18.34 15.66
N GLY A 235 -20.75 -19.25 14.70
CA GLY A 235 -21.55 -19.01 13.49
C GLY A 235 -20.76 -18.54 12.26
N PHE A 236 -19.45 -18.47 12.33
CA PHE A 236 -18.62 -18.20 11.15
C PHE A 236 -18.41 -19.45 10.29
N THR A 237 -18.04 -19.26 9.06
CA THR A 237 -17.51 -20.29 8.18
C THR A 237 -16.01 -20.02 7.95
N PRO A 238 -15.10 -20.58 8.77
CA PRO A 238 -13.68 -20.35 8.61
C PRO A 238 -13.16 -20.88 7.28
N CYS A 239 -12.08 -20.24 6.80
CA CYS A 239 -11.35 -20.70 5.63
C CYS A 239 -10.95 -22.18 5.78
N LYS A 240 -11.13 -22.97 4.73
CA LYS A 240 -10.76 -24.41 4.74
C LYS A 240 -9.26 -24.57 4.92
N TYR A 241 -8.87 -25.46 5.83
CA TYR A 241 -7.48 -25.79 6.12
C TYR A 241 -7.25 -27.28 6.32
N LEU A 242 -6.00 -27.71 6.21
CA LEU A 242 -5.48 -29.02 6.57
C LEU A 242 -4.33 -28.84 7.57
N VAL A 243 -4.37 -29.56 8.68
CA VAL A 243 -3.27 -29.60 9.66
C VAL A 243 -2.36 -30.75 9.28
N THR A 244 -1.07 -30.48 9.11
CA THR A 244 -0.08 -31.45 8.66
C THR A 244 0.48 -32.25 9.82
N LYS A 245 1.20 -33.35 9.51
CA LYS A 245 2.19 -33.95 10.39
C LYS A 245 3.38 -33.02 10.58
N ARG A 246 4.30 -33.33 11.51
CA ARG A 246 5.50 -32.49 11.73
C ARG A 246 6.48 -32.53 10.55
N THR A 247 6.56 -33.61 9.85
CA THR A 247 7.40 -33.80 8.64
C THR A 247 6.55 -34.34 7.52
N LEU A 248 6.58 -33.65 6.37
CA LEU A 248 5.96 -34.08 5.12
C LEU A 248 7.02 -34.31 4.06
N THR A 249 6.82 -35.33 3.24
CA THR A 249 7.49 -35.43 1.95
C THR A 249 6.92 -34.42 0.98
N GLN A 250 7.67 -34.08 -0.06
CA GLN A 250 7.19 -33.23 -1.13
C GLN A 250 5.86 -33.73 -1.73
N ALA A 251 5.76 -35.03 -2.00
CA ALA A 251 4.55 -35.67 -2.54
C ALA A 251 3.33 -35.49 -1.62
N GLU A 252 3.50 -35.64 -0.30
CA GLU A 252 2.42 -35.44 0.69
C GLU A 252 2.00 -33.95 0.76
N ALA A 253 2.94 -33.02 0.63
CA ALA A 253 2.65 -31.60 0.57
C ALA A 253 1.86 -31.24 -0.70
N GLU A 254 2.28 -31.73 -1.85
CA GLU A 254 1.57 -31.57 -3.14
C GLU A 254 0.16 -32.14 -3.10
N ASP A 255 -0.02 -33.35 -2.49
CA ASP A 255 -1.33 -33.96 -2.35
C ASP A 255 -2.27 -33.12 -1.48
N GLY A 256 -1.78 -32.61 -0.35
CA GLY A 256 -2.54 -31.70 0.51
C GLY A 256 -2.96 -30.40 -0.21
N ILE A 257 -2.08 -29.84 -1.04
CA ILE A 257 -2.38 -28.66 -1.86
C ILE A 257 -3.46 -29.00 -2.89
N LYS A 258 -3.33 -30.13 -3.62
CA LYS A 258 -4.32 -30.59 -4.60
C LYS A 258 -5.71 -30.84 -3.97
N GLN A 259 -5.75 -31.41 -2.78
CA GLN A 259 -7.01 -31.60 -2.03
C GLN A 259 -7.69 -30.25 -1.73
N LEU A 260 -6.95 -29.25 -1.30
CA LEU A 260 -7.49 -27.91 -1.04
C LEU A 260 -7.93 -27.20 -2.31
N GLN A 261 -7.18 -27.33 -3.41
CA GLN A 261 -7.57 -26.79 -4.71
C GLN A 261 -8.88 -27.42 -5.20
N GLN A 262 -9.03 -28.75 -5.08
CA GLN A 262 -10.25 -29.45 -5.48
C GLN A 262 -11.44 -29.00 -4.63
N TYR A 263 -11.24 -28.88 -3.30
CA TYR A 263 -12.28 -28.35 -2.41
C TYR A 263 -12.73 -26.94 -2.81
N ALA A 264 -11.79 -26.04 -3.16
CA ALA A 264 -12.11 -24.67 -3.58
C ALA A 264 -12.95 -24.66 -4.87
N ARG A 265 -12.56 -25.49 -5.86
CA ARG A 265 -13.34 -25.67 -7.10
C ARG A 265 -14.76 -26.19 -6.83
N ASP A 266 -14.90 -27.25 -6.02
CA ASP A 266 -16.19 -27.86 -5.71
C ASP A 266 -17.12 -26.93 -4.94
N LYS A 267 -16.58 -25.99 -4.20
CA LYS A 267 -17.31 -24.99 -3.38
C LYS A 267 -17.41 -23.61 -4.02
N ASP A 268 -16.92 -23.47 -5.26
CA ASP A 268 -16.93 -22.21 -5.99
C ASP A 268 -16.29 -21.06 -5.20
N ILE A 269 -15.08 -21.33 -4.62
CA ILE A 269 -14.31 -20.39 -3.79
C ILE A 269 -13.13 -19.90 -4.62
N PRO A 270 -12.96 -18.57 -4.82
CA PRO A 270 -11.81 -18.04 -5.54
C PRO A 270 -10.56 -18.10 -4.67
N ILE A 271 -9.50 -18.70 -5.21
CA ILE A 271 -8.19 -18.80 -4.54
C ILE A 271 -7.06 -18.47 -5.50
N ASP A 272 -5.98 -17.86 -4.99
CA ASP A 272 -4.77 -17.54 -5.74
C ASP A 272 -3.52 -18.27 -5.21
N GLY A 273 -3.71 -19.24 -4.33
CA GLY A 273 -2.65 -20.03 -3.73
C GLY A 273 -3.09 -20.77 -2.46
N ILE A 274 -2.10 -21.20 -1.69
CA ILE A 274 -2.26 -21.82 -0.39
C ILE A 274 -1.42 -21.05 0.63
N VAL A 275 -1.99 -20.68 1.76
CA VAL A 275 -1.24 -20.16 2.91
C VAL A 275 -0.71 -21.34 3.71
N VAL A 276 0.60 -21.32 3.98
CA VAL A 276 1.29 -22.28 4.86
C VAL A 276 1.71 -21.52 6.10
N THR A 277 1.24 -21.90 7.28
CA THR A 277 1.55 -21.20 8.53
C THR A 277 1.76 -22.21 9.66
N TYR A 278 2.64 -21.86 10.62
CA TYR A 278 2.82 -22.69 11.81
C TYR A 278 1.52 -22.75 12.63
N ASN A 279 1.14 -23.96 13.04
CA ASN A 279 -0.10 -24.20 13.80
C ASN A 279 0.04 -23.80 15.28
N ASP A 280 1.23 -23.89 15.85
CA ASP A 280 1.52 -23.47 17.23
C ASP A 280 1.61 -21.93 17.30
N GLU A 281 0.73 -21.32 18.07
CA GLU A 281 0.59 -19.87 18.18
C GLU A 281 1.79 -19.22 18.87
N ALA A 282 2.37 -19.87 19.88
CA ALA A 282 3.51 -19.33 20.61
C ALA A 282 4.77 -19.34 19.74
N PHE A 283 4.98 -20.44 19.01
CA PHE A 283 6.08 -20.55 18.05
C PHE A 283 5.90 -19.55 16.91
N ALA A 284 4.72 -19.46 16.32
CA ALA A 284 4.40 -18.50 15.26
C ALA A 284 4.75 -17.06 15.68
N LYS A 285 4.34 -16.63 16.87
CA LYS A 285 4.68 -15.31 17.43
C LYS A 285 6.18 -15.12 17.64
N SER A 286 6.91 -16.18 18.00
CA SER A 286 8.37 -16.13 18.22
C SER A 286 9.16 -15.92 16.93
N CYS A 287 8.64 -16.30 15.77
CA CYS A 287 9.26 -16.08 14.45
C CYS A 287 9.40 -14.59 14.10
N GLY A 288 8.57 -13.73 14.69
CA GLY A 288 8.59 -12.31 14.47
C GLY A 288 8.11 -11.87 13.08
N ARG A 289 8.55 -10.69 12.65
CA ARG A 289 8.16 -10.09 11.38
C ARG A 289 9.26 -9.23 10.78
N THR A 290 9.17 -9.01 9.47
CA THR A 290 9.90 -7.93 8.77
C THR A 290 9.06 -6.65 8.76
N GLY A 291 9.50 -5.61 8.09
CA GLY A 291 8.68 -4.41 7.84
C GLY A 291 7.44 -4.69 7.00
N HIS A 292 7.41 -5.78 6.21
CA HIS A 292 6.36 -6.06 5.23
C HIS A 292 5.66 -7.41 5.41
N HIS A 293 6.30 -8.39 6.06
CA HIS A 293 5.80 -9.76 6.17
C HIS A 293 5.94 -10.32 7.57
N TYR A 294 4.96 -11.14 7.99
CA TYR A 294 5.12 -12.05 9.11
C TYR A 294 6.00 -13.24 8.68
N LYS A 295 6.86 -13.73 9.60
CA LYS A 295 7.74 -14.88 9.35
C LYS A 295 7.15 -16.22 9.81
N ASP A 296 5.93 -16.21 10.29
CA ASP A 296 5.21 -17.40 10.79
C ASP A 296 4.43 -18.12 9.68
N GLY A 297 4.50 -17.63 8.46
CA GLY A 297 3.81 -18.20 7.32
C GLY A 297 4.37 -17.73 5.99
N LEU A 298 4.02 -18.45 4.94
CA LEU A 298 4.28 -18.10 3.55
C LEU A 298 3.05 -18.35 2.68
N ALA A 299 2.99 -17.69 1.54
CA ALA A 299 1.96 -17.88 0.53
C ALA A 299 2.53 -18.70 -0.63
N PHE A 300 2.19 -19.98 -0.69
CA PHE A 300 2.48 -20.81 -1.87
C PHE A 300 1.56 -20.39 -3.01
N LYS A 301 2.15 -19.85 -4.07
CA LYS A 301 1.43 -19.42 -5.25
C LYS A 301 1.41 -20.53 -6.29
N PHE A 302 0.25 -20.71 -6.92
CA PHE A 302 0.16 -21.60 -8.06
C PHE A 302 1.01 -21.06 -9.22
N GLU A 303 1.42 -21.96 -10.11
CA GLU A 303 2.00 -21.54 -11.38
C GLU A 303 0.96 -20.69 -12.12
N ASP A 304 1.44 -19.59 -12.70
CA ASP A 304 0.59 -18.75 -13.52
C ASP A 304 0.21 -19.54 -14.79
N ASP A 305 -1.02 -19.44 -15.23
CA ASP A 305 -1.44 -20.04 -16.49
C ASP A 305 -0.67 -19.40 -17.65
N LEU A 306 -0.15 -20.24 -18.55
CA LEU A 306 0.61 -19.81 -19.72
C LEU A 306 -0.32 -19.79 -20.94
N PHE A 307 -0.28 -18.68 -21.65
CA PHE A 307 -1.08 -18.46 -22.85
C PHE A 307 -0.17 -18.25 -24.05
N GLU A 308 -0.40 -19.02 -25.10
CA GLU A 308 0.33 -18.85 -26.36
C GLU A 308 -0.23 -17.67 -27.14
N THR A 309 0.68 -16.82 -27.63
CA THR A 309 0.35 -15.71 -28.51
C THR A 309 1.48 -15.43 -29.48
N LYS A 310 1.30 -14.48 -30.42
CA LYS A 310 2.31 -14.13 -31.43
C LYS A 310 2.85 -12.74 -31.17
N LEU A 311 4.17 -12.63 -31.01
CA LEU A 311 4.89 -11.36 -30.90
C LEU A 311 4.78 -10.61 -32.23
N GLN A 312 4.16 -9.44 -32.24
CA GLN A 312 3.96 -8.63 -33.44
C GLN A 312 5.11 -7.66 -33.65
N MET A 313 5.51 -6.96 -32.60
CA MET A 313 6.64 -6.02 -32.63
C MET A 313 7.19 -5.77 -31.23
N ILE A 314 8.36 -5.19 -31.15
CA ILE A 314 8.94 -4.66 -29.92
C ILE A 314 8.93 -3.13 -30.05
N GLU A 315 8.22 -2.46 -29.17
CA GLU A 315 8.24 -1.00 -29.07
C GLU A 315 9.39 -0.56 -28.16
N TRP A 316 10.04 0.53 -28.55
CA TRP A 316 11.20 1.07 -27.87
C TRP A 316 10.94 2.54 -27.51
N THR A 317 10.92 2.87 -26.23
CA THR A 317 10.62 4.22 -25.78
C THR A 317 11.69 4.74 -24.82
N PRO A 318 12.33 5.87 -25.09
CA PRO A 318 13.26 6.50 -24.16
C PRO A 318 12.59 6.93 -22.86
N GLY A 319 13.19 6.55 -21.74
CA GLY A 319 12.83 7.05 -20.42
C GLY A 319 13.53 8.37 -20.07
N ARG A 320 13.29 8.89 -18.89
CA ARG A 320 13.87 10.15 -18.39
C ARG A 320 15.40 10.12 -18.27
N THR A 321 15.96 8.96 -17.98
CA THR A 321 17.43 8.77 -17.87
C THR A 321 18.13 8.62 -19.23
N GLY A 322 17.36 8.43 -20.31
CA GLY A 322 17.85 8.06 -21.62
C GLY A 322 17.82 6.55 -21.88
N GLU A 323 17.55 5.72 -20.88
CA GLU A 323 17.33 4.31 -21.05
C GLU A 323 16.14 4.06 -21.96
N ILE A 324 16.33 3.21 -22.98
CA ILE A 324 15.27 2.87 -23.94
C ILE A 324 14.65 1.55 -23.52
N ALA A 325 13.44 1.62 -22.95
CA ALA A 325 12.73 0.46 -22.45
C ALA A 325 12.02 -0.31 -23.58
N PRO A 326 12.27 -1.63 -23.73
CA PRO A 326 11.55 -2.46 -24.67
C PRO A 326 10.21 -2.95 -24.11
N VAL A 327 9.16 -2.92 -24.95
CA VAL A 327 7.84 -3.45 -24.66
C VAL A 327 7.42 -4.39 -25.78
N ALA A 328 7.12 -5.64 -25.45
CA ALA A 328 6.49 -6.57 -26.37
C ALA A 328 5.07 -6.13 -26.70
N VAL A 329 4.75 -6.07 -27.99
CA VAL A 329 3.37 -5.95 -28.49
C VAL A 329 3.04 -7.25 -29.19
N PHE A 330 2.01 -7.94 -28.74
CA PHE A 330 1.63 -9.25 -29.26
C PHE A 330 0.14 -9.32 -29.58
N ALA A 331 -0.27 -10.35 -30.30
CA ALA A 331 -1.69 -10.56 -30.61
C ALA A 331 -2.48 -10.64 -29.29
N PRO A 332 -3.60 -9.90 -29.18
CA PRO A 332 -4.38 -9.88 -27.95
C PRO A 332 -4.75 -11.27 -27.47
N VAL A 333 -4.60 -11.53 -26.20
CA VAL A 333 -4.96 -12.79 -25.52
C VAL A 333 -5.75 -12.47 -24.27
N GLU A 334 -6.82 -13.23 -24.04
CA GLU A 334 -7.64 -13.07 -22.84
C GLU A 334 -7.00 -13.84 -21.67
N ILE A 335 -6.64 -13.14 -20.59
CA ILE A 335 -6.08 -13.72 -19.37
C ILE A 335 -6.88 -13.17 -18.19
N ASP A 336 -7.53 -14.07 -17.44
CA ASP A 336 -8.38 -13.73 -16.28
C ASP A 336 -9.43 -12.66 -16.60
N GLY A 337 -10.12 -12.81 -17.73
CA GLY A 337 -11.17 -11.89 -18.17
C GLY A 337 -10.67 -10.51 -18.61
N CYS A 338 -9.35 -10.37 -18.81
CA CYS A 338 -8.77 -9.14 -19.34
C CYS A 338 -8.03 -9.43 -20.64
N GLU A 339 -8.26 -8.60 -21.65
CA GLU A 339 -7.47 -8.62 -22.87
C GLU A 339 -6.09 -8.02 -22.61
N VAL A 340 -5.05 -8.78 -22.92
CA VAL A 340 -3.65 -8.40 -22.75
C VAL A 340 -2.94 -8.47 -24.09
N SER A 341 -2.24 -7.40 -24.47
CA SER A 341 -1.51 -7.30 -25.75
C SER A 341 -0.12 -6.69 -25.59
N ARG A 342 0.29 -6.37 -24.36
CA ARG A 342 1.57 -5.70 -24.10
C ARG A 342 2.21 -6.23 -22.83
N ALA A 343 3.55 -6.43 -22.85
CA ALA A 343 4.33 -6.78 -21.67
C ALA A 343 5.72 -6.10 -21.71
N SER A 344 6.24 -5.71 -20.55
CA SER A 344 7.61 -5.21 -20.45
C SER A 344 8.61 -6.30 -20.78
N LEU A 345 9.65 -5.97 -21.55
CA LEU A 345 10.80 -6.84 -21.81
C LEU A 345 12.05 -6.41 -21.01
N HIS A 346 11.85 -5.55 -20.02
CA HIS A 346 12.85 -5.07 -19.06
C HIS A 346 14.07 -4.41 -19.72
N ASN A 347 14.92 -5.17 -20.39
CA ASN A 347 16.17 -4.72 -21.01
C ASN A 347 16.57 -5.61 -22.20
N LEU A 348 17.67 -5.27 -22.86
CA LEU A 348 18.15 -6.00 -24.04
C LEU A 348 18.61 -7.43 -23.71
N SER A 349 19.18 -7.67 -22.52
CA SER A 349 19.56 -9.02 -22.09
C SER A 349 18.36 -9.95 -21.98
N PHE A 350 17.20 -9.47 -21.56
CA PHE A 350 15.97 -10.27 -21.49
C PHE A 350 15.49 -10.71 -22.88
N ILE A 351 15.64 -9.83 -23.88
CA ILE A 351 15.34 -10.15 -25.28
C ILE A 351 16.32 -11.18 -25.83
N GLU A 352 17.61 -11.04 -25.48
CA GLU A 352 18.69 -11.97 -25.87
C GLU A 352 18.49 -13.36 -25.24
N ASP A 353 18.17 -13.41 -23.92
CA ASP A 353 17.93 -14.65 -23.18
C ASP A 353 16.77 -15.48 -23.77
N LEU A 354 15.71 -14.81 -24.21
CA LEU A 354 14.55 -15.43 -24.83
C LEU A 354 14.63 -15.50 -26.37
N GLU A 355 15.69 -14.97 -26.98
CA GLU A 355 15.84 -14.91 -28.44
C GLU A 355 14.61 -14.31 -29.16
N LEU A 356 14.04 -13.24 -28.59
CA LEU A 356 12.77 -12.68 -29.05
C LEU A 356 12.91 -11.91 -30.37
N MET A 357 12.10 -12.31 -31.35
CA MET A 357 11.98 -11.61 -32.64
C MET A 357 10.52 -11.44 -33.05
N PRO A 358 10.14 -10.33 -33.71
CA PRO A 358 8.81 -10.18 -34.27
C PRO A 358 8.41 -11.39 -35.12
N GLY A 359 7.21 -11.91 -34.89
CA GLY A 359 6.69 -13.11 -35.57
C GLY A 359 6.80 -14.39 -34.74
N ASN A 360 7.61 -14.43 -33.67
CA ASN A 360 7.71 -15.60 -32.80
C ASN A 360 6.40 -15.89 -32.06
N ARG A 361 6.15 -17.17 -31.81
CA ARG A 361 5.15 -17.63 -30.84
C ARG A 361 5.78 -17.55 -29.45
N ILE A 362 5.10 -16.89 -28.55
CA ILE A 362 5.54 -16.66 -27.18
C ILE A 362 4.53 -17.16 -26.17
N LEU A 363 4.98 -17.55 -25.01
CA LEU A 363 4.14 -17.81 -23.85
C LEU A 363 4.09 -16.56 -22.98
N VAL A 364 2.88 -16.15 -22.62
CA VAL A 364 2.63 -15.00 -21.75
C VAL A 364 1.81 -15.41 -20.54
N SER A 365 2.03 -14.72 -19.43
CA SER A 365 1.28 -14.90 -18.19
C SER A 365 0.90 -13.54 -17.59
N LYS A 366 0.09 -13.55 -16.53
CA LYS A 366 -0.07 -12.40 -15.62
C LYS A 366 0.56 -12.71 -14.29
N ARG A 367 1.79 -12.28 -14.06
CA ARG A 367 2.45 -12.42 -12.77
C ARG A 367 1.67 -11.65 -11.69
N ASN A 368 1.38 -12.33 -10.59
CA ASN A 368 0.56 -11.82 -9.49
C ASN A 368 -0.88 -11.40 -9.93
N LEU A 369 -1.44 -12.02 -10.97
CA LEU A 369 -2.76 -11.73 -11.53
C LEU A 369 -2.93 -10.31 -12.10
N ILE A 370 -1.84 -9.53 -12.20
CA ILE A 370 -1.90 -8.11 -12.59
C ILE A 370 -0.96 -7.79 -13.73
N ILE A 371 0.32 -8.20 -13.64
CA ILE A 371 1.39 -7.71 -14.50
C ILE A 371 1.64 -8.70 -15.66
N PRO A 372 1.38 -8.30 -16.93
CA PRO A 372 1.73 -9.12 -18.08
C PRO A 372 3.23 -9.37 -18.17
N HIS A 373 3.60 -10.61 -18.44
CA HIS A 373 5.00 -11.04 -18.59
C HIS A 373 5.14 -12.01 -19.74
N VAL A 374 6.28 -11.93 -20.46
CA VAL A 374 6.67 -12.92 -21.47
C VAL A 374 7.50 -13.98 -20.76
N GLU A 375 7.00 -15.20 -20.71
CA GLU A 375 7.64 -16.30 -19.95
C GLU A 375 8.64 -17.09 -20.82
N ASP A 376 8.29 -17.34 -22.10
CA ASP A 376 9.14 -18.09 -22.99
C ASP A 376 8.90 -17.76 -24.47
N ASN A 377 9.84 -18.17 -25.33
CA ASN A 377 9.76 -18.13 -26.77
C ASN A 377 9.74 -19.58 -27.33
N LEU A 378 8.66 -19.93 -28.02
CA LEU A 378 8.46 -21.25 -28.57
C LEU A 378 9.21 -21.46 -29.92
N ASP A 379 9.64 -20.38 -30.55
CA ASP A 379 10.31 -20.38 -31.86
C ASP A 379 11.75 -19.89 -31.75
N ARG A 380 12.50 -20.45 -30.80
CA ARG A 380 13.93 -20.12 -30.63
C ARG A 380 14.77 -20.55 -31.85
N GLY A 381 15.80 -19.80 -32.11
CA GLY A 381 16.78 -20.06 -33.15
C GLY A 381 16.86 -18.97 -34.24
N GLY A 382 18.04 -18.73 -34.73
CA GLY A 382 18.30 -17.69 -35.73
C GLY A 382 18.32 -16.26 -35.18
N PHE A 383 18.34 -16.11 -33.87
CA PHE A 383 18.41 -14.79 -33.21
C PHE A 383 19.75 -14.11 -33.48
N VAL A 384 19.72 -12.85 -33.88
CA VAL A 384 20.90 -11.99 -34.08
C VAL A 384 20.64 -10.70 -33.28
N LEU A 385 21.47 -10.48 -32.26
CA LEU A 385 21.28 -9.36 -31.32
C LEU A 385 21.24 -8.01 -32.05
N GLU A 386 22.12 -7.79 -33.03
CA GLU A 386 22.21 -6.54 -33.78
C GLU A 386 20.94 -6.20 -34.57
N SER A 387 20.10 -7.20 -34.89
CA SER A 387 18.81 -6.98 -35.55
C SER A 387 17.64 -6.82 -34.58
N ALA A 388 17.87 -7.07 -33.30
CA ALA A 388 16.80 -7.11 -32.27
C ALA A 388 16.52 -5.75 -31.63
N TYR A 389 17.34 -4.72 -31.86
CA TYR A 389 17.16 -3.40 -31.28
C TYR A 389 17.39 -2.27 -32.31
N PRO A 390 16.82 -1.07 -32.11
CA PRO A 390 17.02 0.07 -32.98
C PRO A 390 18.42 0.68 -32.77
N HIS A 391 19.22 0.81 -33.84
CA HIS A 391 20.52 1.49 -33.82
C HIS A 391 20.41 3.01 -33.73
N ARG A 392 19.21 3.56 -33.90
CA ARG A 392 18.91 4.97 -33.74
C ARG A 392 17.72 5.12 -32.82
N CYS A 393 17.76 6.14 -31.98
CA CYS A 393 16.67 6.44 -31.08
C CYS A 393 15.37 6.66 -31.87
N PRO A 394 14.28 5.94 -31.55
CA PRO A 394 13.00 6.07 -32.26
C PRO A 394 12.38 7.46 -32.22
N CYS A 395 12.81 8.29 -31.25
CA CYS A 395 12.24 9.61 -31.04
C CYS A 395 13.07 10.74 -31.63
N CYS A 396 14.39 10.77 -31.42
CA CYS A 396 15.23 11.86 -31.90
C CYS A 396 16.17 11.50 -33.06
N GLY A 397 16.23 10.21 -33.47
CA GLY A 397 17.07 9.75 -34.58
C GLY A 397 18.57 9.66 -34.30
N GLU A 398 19.03 10.07 -33.12
CA GLU A 398 20.45 9.96 -32.74
C GLU A 398 20.86 8.50 -32.51
N PRO A 399 22.17 8.15 -32.71
CA PRO A 399 22.64 6.79 -32.46
C PRO A 399 22.34 6.31 -31.03
N THR A 400 21.92 5.05 -30.93
CA THR A 400 21.75 4.40 -29.61
C THR A 400 23.05 3.72 -29.19
N ARG A 401 23.23 3.51 -27.87
CA ARG A 401 24.38 2.79 -27.31
C ARG A 401 23.91 1.73 -26.33
N ILE A 402 24.64 0.62 -26.29
CA ILE A 402 24.46 -0.43 -25.29
C ILE A 402 25.33 -0.09 -24.09
N HIS A 403 24.72 0.03 -22.92
CA HIS A 403 25.44 0.10 -21.66
C HIS A 403 25.42 -1.26 -21.00
N GLU A 404 26.58 -1.70 -20.54
CA GLU A 404 26.74 -2.97 -19.85
C GLU A 404 26.97 -2.73 -18.36
N THR A 405 26.15 -3.36 -17.52
CA THR A 405 26.29 -3.33 -16.07
C THR A 405 26.40 -4.74 -15.51
N ARG A 406 27.12 -4.90 -14.40
CA ARG A 406 27.15 -6.18 -13.68
C ARG A 406 25.91 -6.29 -12.81
N GLY A 407 25.20 -7.40 -12.94
CA GLY A 407 24.04 -7.73 -12.13
C GLY A 407 24.03 -9.19 -11.76
N ARG A 408 22.98 -9.64 -11.10
CA ARG A 408 22.74 -11.06 -10.79
C ARG A 408 21.45 -11.51 -11.44
N ASN A 409 21.42 -12.76 -11.92
CA ASN A 409 20.20 -13.37 -12.40
C ASN A 409 19.31 -13.82 -11.19
N GLU A 410 18.12 -14.35 -11.48
CA GLU A 410 17.18 -14.85 -10.46
C GLU A 410 17.81 -15.96 -9.58
N ASN A 411 18.80 -16.68 -10.09
CA ASN A 411 19.54 -17.72 -9.37
C ASN A 411 20.74 -17.19 -8.56
N GLY A 412 20.98 -15.86 -8.57
CA GLY A 412 22.08 -15.21 -7.85
C GLY A 412 23.43 -15.25 -8.56
N GLU A 413 23.52 -15.77 -9.78
CA GLU A 413 24.75 -15.83 -10.58
C GLU A 413 25.07 -14.46 -11.20
N GLU A 414 26.35 -14.06 -11.18
CA GLU A 414 26.79 -12.82 -11.81
C GLU A 414 26.62 -12.88 -13.33
N ARG A 415 26.00 -11.85 -13.88
CA ARG A 415 25.88 -11.69 -15.34
C ARG A 415 26.00 -10.24 -15.77
N THR A 416 26.35 -10.04 -17.03
CA THR A 416 26.29 -8.73 -17.67
C THR A 416 24.88 -8.45 -18.14
N ILE A 417 24.33 -7.30 -17.71
CA ILE A 417 23.03 -6.79 -18.14
C ILE A 417 23.28 -5.71 -19.19
N LYS A 418 22.72 -5.93 -20.37
CA LYS A 418 22.77 -5.00 -21.51
C LYS A 418 21.51 -4.15 -21.53
N THR A 419 21.68 -2.85 -21.53
CA THR A 419 20.58 -1.88 -21.58
C THR A 419 20.82 -0.89 -22.70
N LEU A 420 19.80 -0.58 -23.50
CA LEU A 420 19.90 0.35 -24.61
C LEU A 420 19.68 1.80 -24.14
N PHE A 421 20.51 2.74 -24.61
CA PHE A 421 20.45 4.14 -24.23
C PHE A 421 20.42 5.09 -25.43
N CYS A 422 19.70 6.19 -25.27
CA CYS A 422 19.81 7.40 -26.04
C CYS A 422 20.57 8.45 -25.20
N ASP A 423 21.82 8.75 -25.58
CA ASP A 423 22.66 9.71 -24.86
C ASP A 423 22.32 11.16 -25.18
N ASN A 424 21.42 11.42 -26.13
CA ASN A 424 21.01 12.76 -26.50
C ASN A 424 20.21 13.44 -25.39
N ALA A 425 20.80 14.40 -24.69
CA ALA A 425 20.11 15.22 -23.68
C ALA A 425 18.97 16.06 -24.28
N GLY A 426 19.03 16.37 -25.58
CA GLY A 426 18.00 17.09 -26.31
C GLY A 426 16.81 16.26 -26.78
N CYS A 427 16.78 14.94 -26.52
CA CYS A 427 15.66 14.09 -26.91
C CYS A 427 14.35 14.54 -26.28
N GLU A 428 13.37 14.90 -27.12
CA GLU A 428 12.07 15.47 -26.66
C GLU A 428 11.32 14.55 -25.70
N THR A 429 11.29 13.25 -25.98
CA THR A 429 10.65 12.27 -25.11
C THR A 429 11.36 12.17 -23.77
N ARG A 430 12.70 12.18 -23.75
CA ARG A 430 13.48 12.21 -22.52
C ARG A 430 13.15 13.45 -21.67
N LYS A 431 13.13 14.62 -22.29
CA LYS A 431 12.75 15.88 -21.63
C LYS A 431 11.32 15.81 -21.08
N LEU A 432 10.35 15.35 -21.88
CA LEU A 432 8.97 15.18 -21.42
C LEU A 432 8.91 14.27 -20.17
N LYS A 433 9.61 13.13 -20.18
CA LYS A 433 9.64 12.21 -19.01
C LYS A 433 10.32 12.84 -17.79
N GLN A 434 11.31 13.72 -17.96
CA GLN A 434 11.90 14.49 -16.87
C GLN A 434 10.90 15.48 -16.27
N PHE A 435 10.10 16.16 -17.08
CA PHE A 435 9.01 17.00 -16.59
C PHE A 435 7.94 16.21 -15.85
N VAL A 436 7.53 15.03 -16.37
CA VAL A 436 6.59 14.13 -15.70
C VAL A 436 7.12 13.70 -14.33
N HIS A 437 8.41 13.40 -14.24
CA HIS A 437 9.05 13.08 -12.97
C HIS A 437 9.02 14.27 -12.01
N PHE A 438 9.43 15.44 -12.47
CA PHE A 438 9.48 16.67 -11.69
C PHE A 438 8.13 17.04 -11.06
N VAL A 439 7.03 16.97 -11.83
CA VAL A 439 5.69 17.28 -11.32
C VAL A 439 5.07 16.12 -10.54
N GLY A 440 5.69 14.96 -10.55
CA GLY A 440 5.18 13.72 -9.98
C GLY A 440 4.93 13.78 -8.47
N LYS A 441 4.06 12.89 -7.96
CA LYS A 441 3.64 12.83 -6.55
C LYS A 441 4.80 12.70 -5.55
N LYS A 442 5.91 12.04 -5.93
CA LYS A 442 7.09 11.85 -5.08
C LYS A 442 8.08 13.02 -5.15
N ALA A 443 7.97 13.86 -6.18
CA ALA A 443 8.77 15.06 -6.39
C ALA A 443 7.97 16.30 -6.01
N MET A 444 7.75 17.26 -6.89
CA MET A 444 7.07 18.52 -6.58
C MET A 444 5.55 18.39 -6.35
N ASN A 445 4.93 17.26 -6.72
CA ASN A 445 3.51 16.95 -6.51
C ASN A 445 2.56 18.03 -7.08
N ILE A 446 2.72 18.35 -8.35
CA ILE A 446 1.89 19.36 -9.04
C ILE A 446 0.74 18.64 -9.74
N GLU A 447 -0.42 18.56 -9.08
CA GLU A 447 -1.61 17.96 -9.66
C GLU A 447 -2.15 18.77 -10.84
N GLY A 448 -2.58 18.08 -11.91
CA GLY A 448 -3.11 18.70 -13.13
C GLY A 448 -2.12 18.73 -14.29
N LEU A 449 -0.82 18.55 -14.06
CA LEU A 449 0.18 18.41 -15.12
C LEU A 449 0.42 16.93 -15.46
N SER A 450 -0.56 16.30 -16.10
CA SER A 450 -0.37 14.96 -16.68
C SER A 450 0.63 14.99 -17.84
N GLU A 451 1.16 13.83 -18.25
CA GLU A 451 2.05 13.72 -19.41
C GLU A 451 1.44 14.37 -20.66
N ALA A 452 0.17 14.07 -20.96
CA ALA A 452 -0.54 14.65 -22.09
C ALA A 452 -0.73 16.18 -21.96
N THR A 453 -0.88 16.69 -20.73
CA THR A 453 -0.94 18.14 -20.47
C THR A 453 0.42 18.79 -20.72
N LEU A 454 1.49 18.22 -20.17
CA LEU A 454 2.86 18.68 -20.37
C LEU A 454 3.25 18.70 -21.85
N GLU A 455 2.95 17.64 -22.58
CA GLU A 455 3.20 17.54 -24.02
C GLU A 455 2.52 18.68 -24.79
N LYS A 456 1.26 19.00 -24.48
CA LYS A 456 0.54 20.14 -25.09
C LYS A 456 1.18 21.47 -24.76
N LEU A 457 1.65 21.69 -23.53
CA LEU A 457 2.24 22.97 -23.10
C LEU A 457 3.66 23.14 -23.65
N ILE A 458 4.46 22.07 -23.69
CA ILE A 458 5.78 22.03 -24.30
C ILE A 458 5.66 22.26 -25.82
N GLY A 459 4.73 21.58 -26.50
CA GLY A 459 4.49 21.74 -27.92
C GLY A 459 4.03 23.13 -28.33
N ARG A 460 3.49 23.94 -27.39
CA ARG A 460 3.19 25.39 -27.60
C ARG A 460 4.37 26.30 -27.29
N GLY A 461 5.48 25.77 -26.78
CA GLY A 461 6.61 26.59 -26.37
C GLY A 461 6.38 27.39 -25.07
N TRP A 462 5.43 26.96 -24.22
CA TRP A 462 5.18 27.61 -22.92
C TRP A 462 6.01 27.02 -21.79
N ILE A 463 6.55 25.80 -21.97
CA ILE A 463 7.42 25.13 -21.01
C ILE A 463 8.67 24.65 -21.74
N HIS A 464 9.83 25.20 -21.39
CA HIS A 464 11.16 24.81 -21.84
C HIS A 464 12.05 24.36 -20.68
N SER A 465 11.76 24.89 -19.46
CA SER A 465 12.48 24.63 -18.22
C SER A 465 11.49 24.38 -17.07
N TYR A 466 11.95 23.85 -15.94
CA TYR A 466 11.11 23.67 -14.75
C TYR A 466 10.58 25.00 -14.20
N LEU A 467 11.33 26.10 -14.41
CA LEU A 467 10.94 27.45 -14.00
C LEU A 467 9.69 27.95 -14.72
N ASP A 468 9.52 27.58 -15.98
CA ASP A 468 8.38 28.03 -16.78
C ASP A 468 7.06 27.48 -16.22
N ILE A 469 7.08 26.36 -15.51
CA ILE A 469 5.91 25.82 -14.80
C ILE A 469 5.40 26.83 -13.76
N TYR A 470 6.31 27.52 -13.08
CA TYR A 470 5.98 28.52 -12.06
C TYR A 470 5.62 29.90 -12.66
N ARG A 471 5.74 30.05 -13.97
CA ARG A 471 5.41 31.26 -14.77
C ARG A 471 4.23 31.04 -15.72
N LEU A 472 3.52 29.91 -15.60
CA LEU A 472 2.38 29.58 -16.47
C LEU A 472 1.21 30.58 -16.38
N ASP A 473 1.17 31.43 -15.34
CA ASP A 473 0.21 32.52 -15.22
C ASP A 473 0.28 33.51 -16.40
N GLN A 474 1.44 33.63 -17.04
CA GLN A 474 1.62 34.46 -18.25
C GLN A 474 0.80 33.96 -19.44
N HIS A 475 0.43 32.66 -19.44
CA HIS A 475 -0.35 32.01 -20.50
C HIS A 475 -1.78 31.67 -20.09
N LYS A 476 -2.26 32.18 -18.92
CA LYS A 476 -3.57 31.86 -18.36
C LYS A 476 -4.70 32.04 -19.39
N ASP A 477 -4.77 33.19 -20.04
CA ASP A 477 -5.88 33.56 -20.95
C ASP A 477 -5.96 32.64 -22.17
N GLU A 478 -4.82 32.19 -22.66
CA GLU A 478 -4.74 31.24 -23.78
C GLU A 478 -5.07 29.83 -23.30
N LEU A 479 -4.54 29.43 -22.13
CA LEU A 479 -4.75 28.09 -21.55
C LEU A 479 -6.23 27.83 -21.27
N VAL A 480 -6.93 28.80 -20.67
CA VAL A 480 -8.36 28.67 -20.32
C VAL A 480 -9.26 28.52 -21.56
N ARG A 481 -8.81 29.02 -22.73
CA ARG A 481 -9.52 28.91 -24.02
C ARG A 481 -9.27 27.57 -24.73
N MET A 482 -8.32 26.78 -24.26
CA MET A 482 -8.04 25.47 -24.85
C MET A 482 -9.15 24.48 -24.49
N ASP A 483 -9.44 23.59 -25.43
CA ASP A 483 -10.39 22.50 -25.19
C ASP A 483 -9.91 21.56 -24.05
N GLY A 484 -10.78 21.34 -23.09
CA GLY A 484 -10.48 20.59 -21.87
C GLY A 484 -9.79 21.39 -20.74
N PHE A 485 -9.50 22.70 -20.92
CA PHE A 485 -8.78 23.54 -19.96
C PHE A 485 -9.60 24.80 -19.59
N GLY A 486 -10.68 24.64 -18.86
CA GLY A 486 -11.50 25.78 -18.42
C GLY A 486 -10.96 26.45 -17.16
N GLU A 487 -11.62 27.55 -16.71
CA GLU A 487 -11.24 28.33 -15.53
C GLU A 487 -11.10 27.48 -14.25
N ARG A 488 -11.97 26.48 -14.06
CA ARG A 488 -11.88 25.56 -12.91
C ARG A 488 -10.64 24.68 -12.93
N PHE A 489 -10.20 24.26 -14.12
CA PHE A 489 -8.95 23.52 -14.28
C PHE A 489 -7.77 24.42 -13.95
N TRP A 490 -7.74 25.65 -14.49
CA TRP A 490 -6.70 26.63 -14.19
C TRP A 490 -6.56 26.90 -12.69
N GLN A 491 -7.65 27.17 -11.99
CA GLN A 491 -7.63 27.45 -10.55
C GLN A 491 -7.02 26.30 -9.74
N ARG A 492 -7.38 25.06 -10.07
CA ARG A 492 -6.80 23.87 -9.41
C ARG A 492 -5.31 23.71 -9.73
N LEU A 493 -4.96 23.83 -11.01
CA LEU A 493 -3.58 23.71 -11.45
C LEU A 493 -2.70 24.79 -10.81
N TRP A 494 -3.14 26.05 -10.86
CA TRP A 494 -2.39 27.16 -10.29
C TRP A 494 -2.24 27.04 -8.76
N SER A 495 -3.28 26.59 -8.07
CA SER A 495 -3.21 26.28 -6.64
C SER A 495 -2.17 25.19 -6.35
N ALA A 496 -2.14 24.12 -7.15
CA ALA A 496 -1.17 23.04 -7.00
C ALA A 496 0.28 23.53 -7.25
N ILE A 497 0.49 24.37 -8.27
CA ILE A 497 1.79 25.00 -8.55
C ILE A 497 2.23 25.87 -7.37
N GLN A 498 1.34 26.70 -6.81
CA GLN A 498 1.69 27.55 -5.66
C GLN A 498 1.98 26.72 -4.40
N GLN A 499 1.21 25.65 -4.16
CA GLN A 499 1.46 24.74 -3.05
C GLN A 499 2.81 24.01 -3.16
N SER A 500 3.23 23.64 -4.37
CA SER A 500 4.50 22.96 -4.60
C SER A 500 5.74 23.79 -4.21
N ARG A 501 5.61 25.11 -4.09
CA ARG A 501 6.67 25.98 -3.56
C ARG A 501 7.01 25.69 -2.08
N ASN A 502 6.08 25.10 -1.33
CA ASN A 502 6.29 24.65 0.06
C ASN A 502 6.78 23.20 0.09
N THR A 503 7.77 22.86 -0.71
CA THR A 503 8.30 21.49 -0.78
C THR A 503 9.23 21.18 0.39
N THR A 504 9.49 19.87 0.63
CA THR A 504 10.50 19.41 1.59
C THR A 504 11.83 19.16 0.91
N PHE A 505 12.91 19.08 1.69
CA PHE A 505 14.24 18.74 1.19
C PHE A 505 14.24 17.47 0.33
N GLU A 506 13.63 16.38 0.83
CA GLU A 506 13.62 15.08 0.14
C GLU A 506 12.93 15.19 -1.22
N ARG A 507 11.79 15.87 -1.27
CA ARG A 507 11.03 16.06 -2.51
C ARG A 507 11.78 16.92 -3.51
N TYR A 508 12.44 17.97 -3.03
CA TYR A 508 13.25 18.83 -3.86
C TYR A 508 14.42 18.06 -4.49
N VAL A 509 15.18 17.30 -3.69
CA VAL A 509 16.31 16.49 -4.16
C VAL A 509 15.84 15.41 -5.16
N ILE A 510 14.70 14.76 -4.91
CA ILE A 510 14.10 13.82 -5.85
C ILE A 510 13.72 14.51 -7.16
N ALA A 511 13.14 15.72 -7.09
CA ALA A 511 12.71 16.47 -8.27
C ALA A 511 13.88 16.84 -9.20
N MET A 512 15.07 16.97 -8.66
CA MET A 512 16.30 17.24 -9.46
C MET A 512 16.75 16.06 -10.31
N ASP A 513 16.16 14.91 -10.15
CA ASP A 513 16.46 13.70 -10.94
C ASP A 513 17.93 13.27 -10.93
N ILE A 514 18.60 13.43 -9.77
CA ILE A 514 19.96 12.91 -9.58
C ILE A 514 19.91 11.38 -9.70
N PRO A 515 20.72 10.75 -10.56
CA PRO A 515 20.61 9.31 -10.79
C PRO A 515 20.71 8.49 -9.52
N MET A 516 19.80 7.53 -9.35
CA MET A 516 19.65 6.64 -8.19
C MET A 516 19.28 7.31 -6.87
N ILE A 517 19.07 8.60 -6.80
CA ILE A 517 18.53 9.26 -5.62
C ILE A 517 16.99 9.14 -5.62
N GLY A 518 16.50 8.24 -4.77
CA GLY A 518 15.07 8.04 -4.50
C GLY A 518 14.70 8.40 -3.06
N ASN A 519 13.53 7.96 -2.59
CA ASN A 519 13.03 8.29 -1.25
C ASN A 519 14.01 7.92 -0.12
N THR A 520 14.65 6.74 -0.19
CA THR A 520 15.57 6.27 0.85
C THR A 520 16.81 7.15 0.90
N ALA A 521 17.46 7.35 -0.24
CA ALA A 521 18.69 8.14 -0.30
C ALA A 521 18.44 9.62 0.05
N SER A 522 17.35 10.22 -0.47
CA SER A 522 17.00 11.62 -0.11
C SER A 522 16.66 11.78 1.38
N GLY A 523 16.05 10.76 2.00
CA GLY A 523 15.80 10.74 3.45
C GLY A 523 17.10 10.73 4.29
N VAL A 524 18.09 9.93 3.88
CA VAL A 524 19.41 9.92 4.53
C VAL A 524 20.10 11.28 4.37
N LEU A 525 20.07 11.86 3.16
CA LEU A 525 20.64 13.20 2.91
C LEU A 525 19.92 14.27 3.75
N CYS A 526 18.60 14.22 3.85
CA CYS A 526 17.81 15.13 4.67
C CYS A 526 18.23 15.10 6.16
N GLN A 527 18.46 13.90 6.71
CA GLN A 527 18.91 13.74 8.08
C GLN A 527 20.30 14.31 8.30
N VAL A 528 21.23 14.07 7.37
CA VAL A 528 22.65 14.49 7.51
C VAL A 528 22.80 15.99 7.33
N PHE A 529 22.07 16.58 6.40
CA PHE A 529 22.11 18.02 6.10
C PHE A 529 20.94 18.79 6.72
N HIS A 530 20.27 18.22 7.72
CA HIS A 530 19.22 18.86 8.54
C HIS A 530 18.09 19.49 7.72
N GLY A 531 17.80 18.93 6.52
CA GLY A 531 16.83 19.48 5.60
C GLY A 531 17.25 20.81 4.96
N ASN A 532 18.52 21.19 5.06
CA ASN A 532 19.05 22.43 4.49
C ASN A 532 19.67 22.18 3.11
N LEU A 533 19.03 22.73 2.07
CA LEU A 533 19.46 22.58 0.68
C LEU A 533 20.82 23.29 0.40
N ASP A 534 21.09 24.41 1.06
CA ASP A 534 22.36 25.12 0.90
C ASP A 534 23.51 24.32 1.54
N GLU A 535 23.31 23.76 2.73
CA GLU A 535 24.30 22.92 3.39
C GLU A 535 24.66 21.69 2.56
N PHE A 536 23.67 21.04 1.97
CA PHE A 536 23.89 19.91 1.07
C PHE A 536 24.68 20.31 -0.18
N ARG A 537 24.28 21.40 -0.86
CA ARG A 537 24.97 21.92 -2.03
C ARG A 537 26.43 22.28 -1.70
N ASP A 538 26.65 23.01 -0.62
CA ASP A 538 27.96 23.47 -0.21
C ASP A 538 28.90 22.31 0.16
N ALA A 539 28.34 21.24 0.79
CA ALA A 539 29.05 20.00 1.06
C ALA A 539 29.48 19.29 -0.24
N VAL A 540 28.61 19.24 -1.27
CA VAL A 540 29.01 18.69 -2.57
C VAL A 540 30.21 19.43 -3.16
N TYR A 541 30.20 20.78 -3.13
CA TYR A 541 31.30 21.58 -3.63
C TYR A 541 32.56 21.50 -2.78
N ALA A 542 32.41 21.26 -1.48
CA ALA A 542 33.54 20.99 -0.58
C ALA A 542 34.14 19.58 -0.79
N GLY A 543 33.59 18.76 -1.68
CA GLY A 543 34.07 17.40 -1.94
C GLY A 543 33.70 16.40 -0.87
N TYR A 544 32.54 16.57 -0.23
CA TYR A 544 32.06 15.65 0.81
C TYR A 544 32.01 14.19 0.33
N ASP A 545 32.57 13.29 1.12
CA ASP A 545 32.57 11.86 0.81
C ASP A 545 31.26 11.21 1.25
N PHE A 546 30.30 11.08 0.32
CA PHE A 546 29.00 10.46 0.56
C PHE A 546 29.07 8.96 0.89
N ARG A 547 30.18 8.26 0.63
CA ARG A 547 30.34 6.83 0.92
C ARG A 547 30.36 6.52 2.43
N GLN A 548 30.57 7.52 3.26
CA GLN A 548 30.46 7.37 4.71
C GLN A 548 29.01 7.28 5.22
N LEU A 549 28.01 7.56 4.34
CA LEU A 549 26.59 7.49 4.69
C LEU A 549 26.07 6.05 4.55
N PRO A 550 25.07 5.65 5.36
CA PRO A 550 24.44 4.34 5.24
C PRO A 550 23.87 4.12 3.84
N ASP A 551 24.15 2.97 3.24
CA ASP A 551 23.70 2.54 1.91
C ASP A 551 24.20 3.40 0.73
N PHE A 552 25.21 4.28 0.94
CA PHE A 552 25.84 5.05 -0.11
C PHE A 552 27.17 4.40 -0.52
N GLY A 553 27.20 3.83 -1.73
CA GLY A 553 28.43 3.33 -2.35
C GLY A 553 29.01 4.31 -3.37
N ASP A 554 30.06 3.87 -4.07
CA ASP A 554 30.75 4.66 -5.11
C ASP A 554 29.80 5.21 -6.17
N THR A 555 28.77 4.45 -6.55
CA THR A 555 27.80 4.85 -7.59
C THR A 555 27.01 6.10 -7.18
N LEU A 556 26.45 6.11 -5.96
CA LEU A 556 25.69 7.26 -5.48
C LEU A 556 26.60 8.48 -5.25
N HIS A 557 27.80 8.25 -4.68
CA HIS A 557 28.81 9.30 -4.50
C HIS A 557 29.14 9.96 -5.82
N ASN A 558 29.49 9.17 -6.84
CA ASN A 558 29.87 9.68 -8.16
C ASN A 558 28.69 10.39 -8.85
N ASN A 559 27.48 9.83 -8.81
CA ASN A 559 26.29 10.42 -9.40
C ASN A 559 25.98 11.82 -8.84
N ILE A 560 26.11 12.01 -7.52
CA ILE A 560 25.88 13.32 -6.89
C ILE A 560 26.90 14.34 -7.40
N HIS A 561 28.20 14.02 -7.32
CA HIS A 561 29.26 14.93 -7.75
C HIS A 561 29.19 15.22 -9.27
N GLU A 562 28.94 14.19 -10.09
CA GLU A 562 28.80 14.35 -11.53
C GLU A 562 27.59 15.22 -11.90
N TRP A 563 26.46 15.07 -11.18
CA TRP A 563 25.27 15.86 -11.42
C TRP A 563 25.53 17.36 -11.16
N PHE A 564 26.18 17.69 -10.03
CA PHE A 564 26.50 19.08 -9.67
C PHE A 564 27.69 19.66 -10.44
N SER A 565 28.51 18.84 -11.10
CA SER A 565 29.61 19.31 -11.96
C SER A 565 29.12 19.93 -13.27
N LYS A 566 27.86 19.68 -13.66
CA LYS A 566 27.24 20.24 -14.86
C LYS A 566 26.65 21.62 -14.54
N GLU A 567 27.17 22.66 -15.20
CA GLU A 567 26.74 24.05 -15.01
C GLU A 567 25.23 24.23 -15.19
N GLU A 568 24.62 23.53 -16.16
CA GLU A 568 23.18 23.56 -16.40
C GLU A 568 22.38 23.08 -15.18
N ASN A 569 22.81 22.01 -14.54
CA ASN A 569 22.14 21.44 -13.38
C ASN A 569 22.26 22.37 -12.16
N PHE A 570 23.43 22.98 -12.00
CA PHE A 570 23.65 23.96 -10.95
C PHE A 570 22.73 25.18 -11.11
N CYS A 571 22.65 25.74 -12.30
CA CYS A 571 21.73 26.85 -12.56
C CYS A 571 20.28 26.49 -12.27
N ILE A 572 19.83 25.28 -12.66
CA ILE A 572 18.48 24.79 -12.36
C ILE A 572 18.27 24.68 -10.86
N TRP A 573 19.25 24.15 -10.11
CA TRP A 573 19.18 24.04 -8.66
C TRP A 573 18.97 25.39 -8.00
N GLU A 574 19.85 26.37 -8.28
CA GLU A 574 19.81 27.71 -7.69
C GLU A 574 18.53 28.45 -8.03
N GLU A 575 18.15 28.49 -9.31
CA GLU A 575 16.99 29.23 -9.75
C GLU A 575 15.68 28.68 -9.19
N LEU A 576 15.54 27.34 -9.12
CA LEU A 576 14.39 26.72 -8.50
C LEU A 576 14.35 26.93 -6.99
N GLN A 577 15.50 26.84 -6.32
CA GLN A 577 15.58 27.05 -4.88
C GLN A 577 15.12 28.48 -4.51
N MET A 578 15.46 29.50 -5.31
CA MET A 578 14.98 30.87 -5.09
C MET A 578 13.46 31.00 -5.21
N MET A 579 12.80 30.12 -5.94
CA MET A 579 11.34 30.13 -6.09
C MET A 579 10.62 29.38 -4.96
N MET A 580 11.34 28.53 -4.22
CA MET A 580 10.77 27.78 -3.12
C MET A 580 10.60 28.68 -1.90
N ILE A 581 9.46 28.56 -1.24
CA ILE A 581 9.24 29.14 0.08
C ILE A 581 9.95 28.21 1.03
N GLN A 582 11.20 28.53 1.40
CA GLN A 582 11.89 27.80 2.44
C GLN A 582 11.05 27.98 3.71
N LYS A 583 10.49 26.89 4.22
CA LYS A 583 10.10 26.87 5.62
C LYS A 583 11.40 27.19 6.36
N PRO A 584 11.43 28.19 7.24
CA PRO A 584 12.62 28.40 8.04
C PRO A 584 12.90 27.06 8.72
N VAL A 585 14.03 26.44 8.37
CA VAL A 585 14.63 25.44 9.22
C VAL A 585 14.74 26.18 10.54
N GLN A 586 13.94 25.80 11.54
CA GLN A 586 14.14 26.34 12.87
C GLN A 586 15.61 26.04 13.15
N PRO A 587 16.45 27.06 13.36
CA PRO A 587 17.84 26.78 13.68
C PRO A 587 17.77 25.79 14.81
N VAL A 588 18.46 24.67 14.65
CA VAL A 588 18.87 23.87 15.81
C VAL A 588 19.52 24.91 16.69
N ALA A 589 18.76 25.38 17.69
CA ALA A 589 19.33 26.31 18.63
C ALA A 589 20.62 25.63 19.05
N GLU A 590 21.75 26.32 18.86
CA GLU A 590 23.00 25.99 19.52
C GLU A 590 22.75 26.17 21.01
N ASN A 591 21.86 25.35 21.53
CA ASN A 591 21.60 25.25 22.95
C ASN A 591 22.70 24.38 23.50
N ASN A 592 23.60 25.05 24.14
CA ASN A 592 24.48 24.57 25.20
C ASN A 592 24.39 23.06 25.41
N THR A 593 25.37 22.36 24.86
CA THR A 593 25.56 20.90 24.94
C THR A 593 25.74 20.37 26.36
N GLN A 594 25.39 21.12 27.40
CA GLN A 594 25.63 20.69 28.80
C GLN A 594 24.39 20.14 29.53
N ASP A 595 23.14 20.33 29.04
CA ASP A 595 21.96 19.86 29.80
C ASP A 595 20.78 19.30 28.94
N ASN A 596 20.99 18.83 27.68
CA ASN A 596 19.94 18.20 26.96
C ASN A 596 19.87 16.69 27.28
N PRO A 597 18.88 16.22 28.06
CA PRO A 597 18.76 14.82 28.48
C PRO A 597 18.45 13.85 27.33
N PHE A 598 18.08 14.36 26.15
CA PHE A 598 17.63 13.59 25.03
C PHE A 598 18.67 13.35 23.94
N ALA A 599 19.76 14.10 23.93
CA ALA A 599 20.80 13.95 22.90
C ALA A 599 21.32 12.51 22.81
N GLY A 600 21.31 11.93 21.59
CA GLY A 600 21.71 10.56 21.31
C GLY A 600 20.77 9.47 21.85
N LYS A 601 19.61 9.83 22.42
CA LYS A 601 18.63 8.88 22.96
C LYS A 601 17.58 8.51 21.92
N THR A 602 17.14 7.26 21.94
CA THR A 602 16.01 6.82 21.12
C THR A 602 14.70 7.07 21.86
N ILE A 603 13.83 7.89 21.28
CA ILE A 603 12.53 8.28 21.85
C ILE A 603 11.43 7.77 20.92
N VAL A 604 10.42 7.13 21.49
CA VAL A 604 9.24 6.67 20.76
C VAL A 604 8.03 7.48 21.21
N VAL A 605 7.20 7.92 20.26
CA VAL A 605 5.93 8.61 20.56
C VAL A 605 4.77 7.66 20.36
N THR A 606 3.81 7.67 21.29
CA THR A 606 2.55 6.92 21.18
C THR A 606 1.36 7.78 21.61
N GLY A 607 0.21 7.59 20.94
CA GLY A 607 -0.96 8.41 21.22
C GLY A 607 -0.92 9.78 20.53
N LYS A 608 -1.97 10.59 20.77
CA LYS A 608 -2.10 11.95 20.24
C LYS A 608 -1.43 12.93 21.21
N VAL A 609 -0.49 13.71 20.71
CA VAL A 609 0.25 14.72 21.48
C VAL A 609 -0.08 16.10 20.93
N GLU A 610 -1.10 16.76 21.50
CA GLU A 610 -1.46 18.12 21.11
C GLU A 610 -0.41 19.15 21.59
N PRO A 611 -0.12 20.21 20.80
CA PRO A 611 -0.73 20.57 19.50
C PRO A 611 -0.04 19.93 18.27
N TYR A 612 0.89 19.02 18.46
CA TYR A 612 1.74 18.47 17.41
C TYR A 612 1.14 17.24 16.73
N THR A 613 1.29 17.17 15.41
CA THR A 613 1.10 15.93 14.65
C THR A 613 2.26 14.96 14.95
N ARG A 614 2.11 13.70 14.54
CA ARG A 614 3.15 12.69 14.73
C ARG A 614 4.47 13.05 14.02
N ASP A 615 4.36 13.61 12.82
CA ASP A 615 5.53 14.00 12.03
C ASP A 615 6.22 15.24 12.63
N GLU A 616 5.46 16.17 13.16
CA GLU A 616 6.00 17.32 13.89
C GLU A 616 6.67 16.89 15.20
N MET A 617 6.11 15.91 15.92
CA MET A 617 6.75 15.33 17.11
C MET A 617 8.05 14.59 16.76
N ASN A 618 8.08 13.83 15.68
CA ASN A 618 9.31 13.18 15.22
C ASN A 618 10.36 14.21 14.81
N SER A 619 9.96 15.29 14.16
CA SER A 619 10.84 16.41 13.80
C SER A 619 11.38 17.13 15.05
N LEU A 620 10.53 17.34 16.06
CA LEU A 620 10.95 17.92 17.34
C LEU A 620 11.96 17.02 18.06
N ILE A 621 11.73 15.71 18.11
CA ILE A 621 12.65 14.73 18.69
C ILE A 621 14.01 14.78 17.99
N ALA A 622 13.99 14.84 16.64
CA ALA A 622 15.21 14.95 15.86
C ALA A 622 15.95 16.28 16.11
N SER A 623 15.23 17.41 16.27
CA SER A 623 15.82 18.72 16.58
C SER A 623 16.50 18.76 17.97
N LEU A 624 16.10 17.86 18.88
CA LEU A 624 16.75 17.68 20.18
C LEU A 624 17.99 16.76 20.11
N GLY A 625 18.45 16.40 18.92
CA GLY A 625 19.56 15.45 18.74
C GLY A 625 19.23 14.02 19.18
N ALA A 626 17.94 13.68 19.31
CA ALA A 626 17.46 12.36 19.65
C ALA A 626 16.99 11.58 18.40
N ILE A 627 16.94 10.27 18.49
CA ILE A 627 16.48 9.39 17.41
C ILE A 627 14.99 9.10 17.60
N ALA A 628 14.16 9.51 16.66
CA ALA A 628 12.73 9.19 16.67
C ALA A 628 12.51 7.72 16.27
N GLY A 629 12.10 6.88 17.23
CA GLY A 629 11.85 5.47 17.02
C GLY A 629 10.41 5.17 16.60
N SER A 630 10.21 4.30 15.63
CA SER A 630 8.88 3.86 15.21
C SER A 630 8.27 2.78 16.12
N SER A 631 9.08 2.05 16.88
CA SER A 631 8.66 0.95 17.75
C SER A 631 9.46 0.93 19.07
N VAL A 632 8.82 0.46 20.15
CA VAL A 632 9.45 0.29 21.46
C VAL A 632 10.28 -0.99 21.45
N THR A 633 11.59 -0.85 21.72
CA THR A 633 12.57 -1.94 21.78
C THR A 633 13.46 -1.77 23.02
N ARG A 634 14.32 -2.73 23.33
CA ARG A 634 15.32 -2.60 24.43
C ARG A 634 16.30 -1.43 24.23
N LYS A 635 16.38 -0.88 23.01
CA LYS A 635 17.20 0.30 22.69
C LYS A 635 16.43 1.62 22.87
N THR A 636 15.13 1.57 23.17
CA THR A 636 14.31 2.76 23.41
C THR A 636 14.65 3.31 24.80
N HIS A 637 14.96 4.59 24.90
CA HIS A 637 15.33 5.25 26.15
C HIS A 637 14.13 5.92 26.82
N TYR A 638 13.19 6.45 26.05
CA TYR A 638 11.98 7.10 26.55
C TYR A 638 10.79 6.79 25.64
N LEU A 639 9.62 6.70 26.25
CA LEU A 639 8.34 6.68 25.54
C LEU A 639 7.56 7.96 25.88
N VAL A 640 7.28 8.81 24.91
CA VAL A 640 6.35 9.94 25.07
C VAL A 640 4.92 9.42 24.83
N CYS A 641 4.06 9.55 25.85
CA CYS A 641 2.75 8.95 25.87
C CYS A 641 1.67 10.02 25.85
N GLY A 642 1.08 10.29 24.67
CA GLY A 642 -0.07 11.18 24.52
C GLY A 642 -1.41 10.47 24.77
N GLU A 643 -2.52 11.16 24.48
CA GLU A 643 -3.87 10.62 24.64
C GLU A 643 -4.11 9.38 23.75
N LYS A 644 -4.87 8.42 24.27
CA LYS A 644 -5.18 7.16 23.58
C LYS A 644 -3.93 6.34 23.21
N ALA A 645 -2.96 6.28 24.11
CA ALA A 645 -1.77 5.45 23.92
C ALA A 645 -2.11 3.97 23.75
N GLY A 646 -1.58 3.34 22.69
CA GLY A 646 -1.79 1.94 22.38
C GLY A 646 -0.75 0.99 23.01
N SER A 647 -0.55 -0.18 22.38
CA SER A 647 0.32 -1.29 22.81
C SER A 647 1.78 -0.90 23.10
N LYS A 648 2.27 0.23 22.59
CA LYS A 648 3.60 0.73 22.87
C LYS A 648 3.79 1.10 24.35
N LEU A 649 2.74 1.57 25.01
CA LEU A 649 2.77 1.89 26.45
C LEU A 649 2.94 0.63 27.30
N SER A 650 2.18 -0.43 26.98
CA SER A 650 2.31 -1.72 27.69
C SER A 650 3.70 -2.31 27.50
N LYS A 651 4.21 -2.26 26.27
CA LYS A 651 5.55 -2.77 25.94
C LYS A 651 6.68 -1.95 26.60
N ALA A 652 6.52 -0.64 26.72
CA ALA A 652 7.50 0.19 27.44
C ALA A 652 7.53 -0.16 28.94
N ARG A 653 6.37 -0.37 29.55
CA ARG A 653 6.26 -0.81 30.95
C ARG A 653 6.87 -2.20 31.17
N GLU A 654 6.62 -3.13 30.26
CA GLU A 654 7.19 -4.48 30.29
C GLU A 654 8.73 -4.46 30.21
N LEU A 655 9.28 -3.58 29.37
CA LEU A 655 10.72 -3.42 29.18
C LEU A 655 11.37 -2.46 30.19
N GLY A 656 10.60 -1.90 31.14
CA GLY A 656 11.10 -0.95 32.14
C GLY A 656 11.55 0.39 31.56
N ILE A 657 11.01 0.79 30.39
CA ILE A 657 11.38 2.02 29.71
C ILE A 657 10.60 3.18 30.34
N PRO A 658 11.29 4.29 30.72
CA PRO A 658 10.64 5.47 31.25
C PRO A 658 9.58 6.02 30.29
N VAL A 659 8.37 6.26 30.83
CA VAL A 659 7.24 6.82 30.10
C VAL A 659 7.07 8.26 30.53
N LEU A 660 7.18 9.19 29.59
CA LEU A 660 7.00 10.62 29.82
C LEU A 660 5.62 11.06 29.32
N GLU A 661 4.92 11.87 30.09
CA GLU A 661 3.76 12.59 29.58
C GLU A 661 4.20 13.72 28.64
N PRO A 662 3.36 14.14 27.67
CA PRO A 662 3.75 15.18 26.71
C PRO A 662 4.27 16.46 27.37
N GLN A 663 3.61 16.92 28.43
CA GLN A 663 4.00 18.12 29.18
C GLN A 663 5.36 17.95 29.87
N GLU A 664 5.66 16.77 30.38
CA GLU A 664 6.93 16.45 30.99
C GLU A 664 8.04 16.40 29.93
N PHE A 665 7.75 15.78 28.79
CA PHE A 665 8.67 15.77 27.65
C PHE A 665 8.99 17.19 27.17
N PHE A 666 7.97 18.05 26.95
CA PHE A 666 8.18 19.44 26.53
C PHE A 666 8.96 20.25 27.54
N ARG A 667 8.70 20.08 28.83
CA ARG A 667 9.44 20.72 29.87
C ARG A 667 10.92 20.30 29.87
N MET A 668 11.21 19.00 29.76
CA MET A 668 12.58 18.46 29.67
C MET A 668 13.28 18.87 28.39
N ALA A 669 12.52 19.05 27.30
CA ALA A 669 12.99 19.51 25.99
C ALA A 669 13.24 21.03 25.94
N GLY A 670 12.82 21.78 26.95
CA GLY A 670 12.89 23.25 26.93
C GLY A 670 11.95 23.89 25.92
N VAL A 671 10.93 23.19 25.49
CA VAL A 671 9.89 23.61 24.54
C VAL A 671 8.61 23.79 25.37
N ALA A 672 8.45 24.93 26.03
CA ALA A 672 7.27 25.30 26.82
C ALA A 672 6.46 26.40 26.12
#